data_8f350ed894c6b2fc4e190ed8109e36e4
#
_entry.id   8f350ed894c6b2fc4e190ed8109e36e4
#
_cell.length_a   1.000
_cell.length_b   1.000
_cell.length_c   1.000
_cell.angle_alpha   90.00
_cell.angle_beta   90.00
_cell.angle_gamma   90.00
#
_symmetry.space_group_name_H-M   'P 1'
#
loop_
_entity.id
_entity.type
_entity.pdbx_description
1 polymer ?
#
loop_
_entity_poly.entity_id
_entity_poly.type
_entity_poly.pdbx_seq_one_letter_code
_entity_poly.pdbx_strand_id
1 'polypeptide(L)'
;MVTLPESAHGADAAQPSGDQTEAPSISWALPDDSTLATILDVTVDKAAYQRALQRQQEQRGQAERRATRFGFVSQPLWSSSPKPKLPDDPTAHVRALLLDPQLPQQDDFGLEMYLDLERAAALPGLPPAGLTKLLIAAGHINKWQRPLMSSARFFDIHHRATGRTTLLELARLLDDCGHDGTAAVMMAYLNPYLRLGAGWAADAVWPFFERHLDQLFAHKAEMDSYYEEPTGFFQALASFPTLPEAAVEKLYELALGTRKADRAPARELLKQHPDRTRRAIAGLGAGKSSVRQAATTWLADIQDPGAVPALEQALAKERQDVVKGTMLDALLALGQPVEPYLNRDDLHRTAARAVVKALPKALAWFPQEALPAVRWADTGDELPPDVLTWLVIVAVKAKTPEPNALLRHHCGMLRPEERQRLGRFLFEAWLTEANSPTSLGGHAASCKGLLALVAACAGPDVVEPVGRCLKQWGGDRSALSKALLAVLAWIDHPSATQLLLSVAAQFRTKNIQEEANRLAGALAERRGWTVAELADRAVPTAGFDILSRSSASTESGVLELSYGPRAFTATLTPELTVQLRSPEGKPIKALPAPRAIDDEADAKAAKKTLAAAKKELKSIATLQTARLYEALCTERTWSAEDWSAYLTGHPVMRHLTQRLVWTATAPDGAELVTFRLLDDGTLTNVDDDEVKLPDGSTVGIAHDSNLPPDEVTAWLEHLADYEVSPLFQQFGKGTYQLPEERRSALAIEDFKGHMLQTYALRGRATKLGYVRGPAEDGGFFYEYRKLFPTLGITAIIGFTGNLLPEENRDVALEDLTFERQAPTGQTVPARLGDVPTVLLSETWNDMRLIATEGAGYDSDWEERAY
;
A
#
# COMPACT_ATOMS: atom_id res chain seq x y z
N MET A 1 -25.52 -6.09 22.04
CA MET A 1 -26.24 -5.56 23.22
C MET A 1 -25.40 -5.86 24.45
N VAL A 2 -24.55 -4.92 24.85
CA VAL A 2 -23.81 -4.97 26.10
C VAL A 2 -24.16 -3.68 26.84
N THR A 3 -24.88 -3.84 27.93
CA THR A 3 -25.30 -2.79 28.86
C THR A 3 -24.08 -2.26 29.60
N LEU A 4 -23.88 -0.95 29.58
CA LEU A 4 -22.93 -0.23 30.41
C LEU A 4 -23.52 -0.02 31.83
N PRO A 5 -22.74 -0.07 32.88
CA PRO A 5 -23.24 0.20 34.24
C PRO A 5 -23.45 1.70 34.44
N GLU A 6 -24.60 2.02 34.99
CA GLU A 6 -24.93 3.35 35.54
C GLU A 6 -24.03 3.66 36.74
N SER A 7 -23.27 4.72 36.67
CA SER A 7 -22.56 5.30 37.81
C SER A 7 -23.47 6.31 38.52
N ALA A 8 -23.84 5.97 39.74
CA ALA A 8 -24.51 6.86 40.66
C ALA A 8 -23.61 8.06 41.01
N HIS A 9 -24.10 9.27 40.71
CA HIS A 9 -23.62 10.51 41.30
C HIS A 9 -24.81 11.26 41.86
N GLY A 10 -25.05 11.06 43.14
CA GLY A 10 -25.74 12.04 43.92
C GLY A 10 -24.72 13.07 44.41
N ALA A 11 -24.86 14.29 43.97
CA ALA A 11 -24.32 15.47 44.64
C ALA A 11 -25.28 16.64 44.40
N ASP A 12 -25.83 17.18 45.48
CA ASP A 12 -26.62 18.37 45.53
C ASP A 12 -25.96 19.51 44.73
N ALA A 13 -26.60 19.91 43.64
CA ALA A 13 -26.26 21.12 42.92
C ALA A 13 -27.15 22.25 43.42
N ALA A 14 -26.57 23.14 44.19
CA ALA A 14 -27.11 24.47 44.44
C ALA A 14 -27.41 25.17 43.11
N GLN A 15 -28.64 25.66 42.95
CA GLN A 15 -29.02 26.51 41.83
C GLN A 15 -28.19 27.80 41.85
N PRO A 16 -27.48 28.14 40.77
CA PRO A 16 -26.94 29.52 40.65
C PRO A 16 -28.05 30.44 40.29
N SER A 17 -28.14 31.53 41.05
CA SER A 17 -28.90 32.74 40.83
C SER A 17 -28.70 33.25 39.40
N GLY A 18 -29.80 33.61 38.73
CA GLY A 18 -29.82 34.11 37.36
C GLY A 18 -28.90 35.29 37.13
N ASP A 19 -27.87 35.02 36.42
CA ASP A 19 -27.10 36.00 35.67
C ASP A 19 -27.44 35.76 34.19
N GLN A 20 -28.05 36.77 33.54
CA GLN A 20 -28.31 36.77 32.12
C GLN A 20 -26.96 36.86 31.41
N THR A 21 -26.29 35.71 31.21
CA THR A 21 -25.12 35.65 30.31
C THR A 21 -25.61 36.02 28.92
N GLU A 22 -25.12 37.15 28.40
CA GLU A 22 -25.27 37.53 27.01
C GLU A 22 -24.95 36.35 26.11
N ALA A 23 -25.78 36.10 25.10
CA ALA A 23 -25.52 35.02 24.15
C ALA A 23 -24.15 35.23 23.47
N PRO A 24 -23.37 34.18 23.26
CA PRO A 24 -22.06 34.29 22.63
C PRO A 24 -22.18 34.98 21.25
N SER A 25 -21.31 35.95 20.99
CA SER A 25 -21.32 36.74 19.77
C SER A 25 -19.98 36.68 19.05
N ILE A 26 -20.02 36.52 17.74
CA ILE A 26 -18.81 36.66 16.91
C ILE A 26 -18.84 38.06 16.27
N SER A 27 -17.87 38.89 16.64
CA SER A 27 -17.67 40.21 16.03
C SER A 27 -16.67 40.11 14.87
N TRP A 28 -16.99 40.70 13.74
CA TRP A 28 -16.12 40.88 12.60
C TRP A 28 -16.33 42.25 12.00
N ALA A 29 -15.28 42.80 11.38
CA ALA A 29 -15.40 44.04 10.65
C ALA A 29 -16.32 43.82 9.45
N LEU A 30 -17.46 44.51 9.41
CA LEU A 30 -18.42 44.43 8.30
C LEU A 30 -17.74 44.93 7.03
N PRO A 31 -17.83 44.19 5.91
CA PRO A 31 -17.37 44.67 4.63
C PRO A 31 -18.24 45.82 4.12
N ASP A 32 -17.71 46.58 3.20
CA ASP A 32 -18.52 47.58 2.47
C ASP A 32 -19.65 46.89 1.68
N ASP A 33 -20.67 47.65 1.30
CA ASP A 33 -21.85 47.12 0.61
C ASP A 33 -21.51 46.41 -0.72
N SER A 34 -20.44 46.82 -1.41
CA SER A 34 -20.00 46.21 -2.67
C SER A 34 -19.36 44.83 -2.42
N THR A 35 -18.51 44.74 -1.42
CA THR A 35 -17.88 43.47 -0.98
C THR A 35 -18.93 42.50 -0.44
N LEU A 36 -19.88 43.00 0.36
CA LEU A 36 -20.97 42.18 0.87
C LEU A 36 -21.86 41.63 -0.26
N ALA A 37 -22.16 42.46 -1.26
CA ALA A 37 -22.93 42.01 -2.42
C ALA A 37 -22.21 40.88 -3.18
N THR A 38 -20.91 41.02 -3.36
CA THR A 38 -20.06 39.98 -3.99
C THR A 38 -20.05 38.68 -3.18
N ILE A 39 -19.92 38.78 -1.85
CA ILE A 39 -19.99 37.64 -0.95
C ILE A 39 -21.31 36.88 -1.12
N LEU A 40 -22.42 37.63 -1.10
CA LEU A 40 -23.76 37.05 -1.21
C LEU A 40 -24.02 36.41 -2.58
N ASP A 41 -23.54 37.01 -3.66
CA ASP A 41 -23.75 36.47 -5.02
C ASP A 41 -22.97 35.16 -5.26
N VAL A 42 -21.82 35.00 -4.63
CA VAL A 42 -21.01 33.76 -4.70
C VAL A 42 -21.49 32.70 -3.71
N THR A 43 -21.89 33.12 -2.51
CA THR A 43 -22.26 32.20 -1.42
C THR A 43 -23.63 31.56 -1.63
N VAL A 44 -24.58 32.27 -2.27
CA VAL A 44 -25.95 31.81 -2.48
C VAL A 44 -26.11 31.23 -3.88
N ASP A 45 -26.16 29.94 -4.00
CA ASP A 45 -26.50 29.25 -5.26
C ASP A 45 -28.01 29.33 -5.52
N LYS A 46 -28.39 30.30 -6.32
CA LYS A 46 -29.80 30.56 -6.69
C LYS A 46 -30.43 29.40 -7.45
N ALA A 47 -29.62 28.67 -8.26
CA ALA A 47 -30.11 27.52 -9.00
C ALA A 47 -30.33 26.31 -8.05
N ALA A 48 -29.40 26.05 -7.12
CA ALA A 48 -29.60 25.05 -6.08
C ALA A 48 -30.81 25.34 -5.19
N TYR A 49 -31.02 26.65 -4.84
CA TYR A 49 -32.21 27.04 -4.11
C TYR A 49 -33.50 26.73 -4.89
N GLN A 50 -33.58 27.06 -6.18
CA GLN A 50 -34.75 26.73 -7.00
C GLN A 50 -34.99 25.22 -7.10
N ARG A 51 -33.93 24.41 -7.27
CA ARG A 51 -34.03 22.96 -7.23
C ARG A 51 -34.55 22.45 -5.87
N ALA A 52 -34.06 22.98 -4.77
CA ALA A 52 -34.54 22.65 -3.43
C ALA A 52 -36.00 23.00 -3.21
N LEU A 53 -36.43 24.19 -3.68
CA LEU A 53 -37.80 24.64 -3.61
C LEU A 53 -38.76 23.73 -4.42
N GLN A 54 -38.35 23.36 -5.63
CA GLN A 54 -39.09 22.44 -6.48
C GLN A 54 -39.24 21.05 -5.82
N ARG A 55 -38.16 20.48 -5.31
CA ARG A 55 -38.20 19.21 -4.58
C ARG A 55 -39.13 19.26 -3.37
N GLN A 56 -39.12 20.36 -2.64
CA GLN A 56 -40.02 20.55 -1.49
C GLN A 56 -41.52 20.62 -1.92
N GLN A 57 -41.81 21.30 -3.05
CA GLN A 57 -43.15 21.34 -3.61
C GLN A 57 -43.64 19.98 -4.12
N GLU A 58 -42.79 19.22 -4.80
CA GLU A 58 -43.11 17.89 -5.28
C GLU A 58 -43.36 16.91 -4.13
N GLN A 59 -42.55 16.97 -3.06
CA GLN A 59 -42.75 16.16 -1.86
C GLN A 59 -44.07 16.49 -1.14
N ARG A 60 -44.44 17.79 -1.07
CA ARG A 60 -45.74 18.19 -0.55
C ARG A 60 -46.88 17.64 -1.40
N GLY A 61 -46.80 17.79 -2.72
CA GLY A 61 -47.79 17.23 -3.63
C GLY A 61 -47.91 15.74 -3.61
N GLN A 62 -46.80 15.01 -3.36
CA GLN A 62 -46.82 13.55 -3.16
C GLN A 62 -47.43 13.16 -1.80
N ALA A 63 -47.13 13.92 -0.74
CA ALA A 63 -47.72 13.69 0.59
C ALA A 63 -49.25 13.92 0.58
N GLU A 64 -49.73 15.00 -0.09
CA GLU A 64 -51.13 15.27 -0.26
C GLU A 64 -51.87 14.21 -1.10
N ARG A 65 -51.25 13.73 -2.18
CA ARG A 65 -51.74 12.60 -3.00
C ARG A 65 -51.82 11.29 -2.22
N ARG A 66 -50.85 11.00 -1.33
CA ARG A 66 -50.87 9.84 -0.45
C ARG A 66 -51.92 9.99 0.65
N ALA A 67 -52.10 11.15 1.25
CA ALA A 67 -53.10 11.43 2.25
C ALA A 67 -54.52 11.23 1.69
N THR A 68 -54.77 11.68 0.45
CA THR A 68 -56.06 11.52 -0.24
C THR A 68 -56.34 10.07 -0.67
N ARG A 69 -55.31 9.27 -0.93
CA ARG A 69 -55.45 7.89 -1.45
C ARG A 69 -55.56 6.83 -0.36
N PHE A 70 -55.04 7.04 0.84
CA PHE A 70 -54.92 6.00 1.86
C PHE A 70 -55.55 6.33 3.24
N GLY A 71 -56.16 7.48 3.44
CA GLY A 71 -56.95 7.80 4.66
C GLY A 71 -56.25 7.70 6.02
N PHE A 72 -55.02 7.17 6.08
CA PHE A 72 -54.19 7.03 7.26
C PHE A 72 -52.74 7.14 6.87
N VAL A 73 -52.01 8.13 7.43
CA VAL A 73 -50.57 8.25 7.31
C VAL A 73 -49.97 7.73 8.61
N SER A 74 -49.52 6.48 8.61
CA SER A 74 -48.52 6.05 9.58
C SER A 74 -47.20 6.72 9.23
N GLN A 75 -46.80 7.76 9.98
CA GLN A 75 -45.46 8.31 9.88
C GLN A 75 -44.46 7.21 10.21
N PRO A 76 -43.37 7.05 9.42
CA PRO A 76 -42.27 6.20 9.83
C PRO A 76 -41.69 6.75 11.13
N LEU A 77 -41.46 5.91 12.12
CA LEU A 77 -40.97 6.25 13.47
C LEU A 77 -39.61 6.98 13.48
N TRP A 78 -39.01 7.25 12.34
CA TRP A 78 -37.67 7.86 12.17
C TRP A 78 -37.66 9.26 11.57
N SER A 79 -38.82 9.92 11.35
CA SER A 79 -38.89 11.27 10.79
C SER A 79 -39.65 12.24 11.70
N SER A 80 -39.18 12.46 12.92
CA SER A 80 -39.75 13.43 13.84
C SER A 80 -39.14 14.85 13.78
N SER A 81 -38.17 15.10 12.89
CA SER A 81 -37.65 16.45 12.68
C SER A 81 -38.53 17.21 11.69
N PRO A 82 -39.01 18.40 12.03
CA PRO A 82 -39.75 19.25 11.08
C PRO A 82 -38.82 19.52 9.86
N LYS A 83 -39.34 19.32 8.66
CA LYS A 83 -38.59 19.61 7.44
C LYS A 83 -38.26 21.11 7.43
N PRO A 84 -37.02 21.54 7.16
CA PRO A 84 -36.63 22.94 7.14
C PRO A 84 -37.46 23.68 6.13
N LYS A 85 -37.97 24.86 6.52
CA LYS A 85 -38.73 25.74 5.63
C LYS A 85 -37.74 26.68 4.94
N LEU A 86 -37.56 26.49 3.63
CA LEU A 86 -36.69 27.37 2.85
C LEU A 86 -37.23 28.85 2.97
N PRO A 87 -36.31 29.83 3.11
CA PRO A 87 -36.67 31.26 3.18
C PRO A 87 -37.23 31.73 1.84
N ASP A 88 -38.11 32.75 1.88
CA ASP A 88 -38.69 33.34 0.65
C ASP A 88 -37.65 34.06 -0.21
N ASP A 89 -36.62 34.65 0.41
CA ASP A 89 -35.46 35.25 -0.23
C ASP A 89 -34.16 34.71 0.41
N PRO A 90 -33.45 33.79 -0.26
CA PRO A 90 -32.22 33.19 0.26
C PRO A 90 -31.08 34.20 0.43
N THR A 91 -31.00 35.22 -0.44
CA THR A 91 -29.94 36.24 -0.38
C THR A 91 -30.15 37.18 0.81
N ALA A 92 -31.41 37.65 1.02
CA ALA A 92 -31.75 38.45 2.19
C ALA A 92 -31.54 37.69 3.50
N HIS A 93 -31.85 36.38 3.52
CA HIS A 93 -31.67 35.54 4.68
C HIS A 93 -30.17 35.39 5.05
N VAL A 94 -29.30 35.04 4.09
CA VAL A 94 -27.86 34.93 4.32
C VAL A 94 -27.27 36.30 4.70
N ARG A 95 -27.74 37.40 4.09
CA ARG A 95 -27.29 38.74 4.48
C ARG A 95 -27.62 39.04 5.94
N ALA A 96 -28.85 38.78 6.37
CA ALA A 96 -29.25 38.98 7.76
C ALA A 96 -28.39 38.14 8.73
N LEU A 97 -28.14 36.93 8.38
CA LEU A 97 -27.29 35.98 9.17
C LEU A 97 -25.86 36.48 9.32
N LEU A 98 -25.25 36.99 8.25
CA LEU A 98 -23.88 37.50 8.31
C LEU A 98 -23.79 38.81 9.12
N LEU A 99 -24.85 39.68 9.07
CA LEU A 99 -24.91 40.96 9.77
C LEU A 99 -25.31 40.84 11.22
N ASP A 100 -25.95 39.73 11.62
CA ASP A 100 -26.38 39.52 13.02
C ASP A 100 -25.14 39.36 13.92
N PRO A 101 -24.95 40.15 14.95
CA PRO A 101 -23.87 39.96 15.92
C PRO A 101 -24.02 38.69 16.75
N GLN A 102 -25.25 38.16 16.86
CA GLN A 102 -25.50 36.92 17.58
C GLN A 102 -25.19 35.70 16.71
N LEU A 103 -24.80 34.61 17.36
CA LEU A 103 -24.61 33.34 16.70
C LEU A 103 -25.97 32.76 16.29
N PRO A 104 -26.07 32.21 15.06
CA PRO A 104 -27.28 31.55 14.64
C PRO A 104 -27.59 30.36 15.52
N GLN A 105 -28.85 30.23 15.94
CA GLN A 105 -29.32 29.00 16.53
C GLN A 105 -29.47 27.91 15.48
N GLN A 106 -29.14 26.72 15.84
CA GLN A 106 -28.76 25.59 15.05
C GLN A 106 -29.80 24.86 14.19
N ASP A 107 -30.92 25.44 13.85
CA ASP A 107 -32.06 24.68 13.28
C ASP A 107 -32.32 24.88 11.78
N ASP A 108 -31.43 25.57 11.05
CA ASP A 108 -31.68 25.90 9.64
C ASP A 108 -30.94 24.91 8.68
N PHE A 109 -31.32 23.62 8.75
CA PHE A 109 -30.84 22.60 7.80
C PHE A 109 -31.11 22.94 6.31
N GLY A 110 -31.95 23.92 6.05
CA GLY A 110 -32.22 24.39 4.71
C GLY A 110 -31.06 25.12 4.05
N LEU A 111 -30.17 25.73 4.82
CA LEU A 111 -29.02 26.50 4.31
C LEU A 111 -28.04 25.62 3.50
N GLU A 112 -27.76 24.41 3.94
CA GLU A 112 -26.86 23.51 3.24
C GLU A 112 -27.32 23.17 1.80
N MET A 113 -28.60 23.29 1.52
CA MET A 113 -29.16 22.99 0.20
C MET A 113 -28.86 24.08 -0.86
N TYR A 114 -28.49 25.28 -0.44
CA TYR A 114 -28.31 26.43 -1.36
C TYR A 114 -27.10 27.31 -1.03
N LEU A 115 -26.29 26.98 -0.04
CA LEU A 115 -25.02 27.63 0.23
C LEU A 115 -23.89 26.92 -0.50
N ASP A 116 -23.15 27.66 -1.31
CA ASP A 116 -21.86 27.19 -1.84
C ASP A 116 -20.76 27.63 -0.88
N LEU A 117 -20.57 26.82 0.17
CA LEU A 117 -19.59 27.09 1.23
C LEU A 117 -18.15 26.99 0.72
N GLU A 118 -17.88 26.20 -0.31
CA GLU A 118 -16.55 26.04 -0.89
C GLU A 118 -16.14 27.27 -1.68
N ARG A 119 -17.05 27.82 -2.49
CA ARG A 119 -16.83 29.11 -3.18
C ARG A 119 -16.77 30.26 -2.20
N ALA A 120 -17.62 30.25 -1.17
CA ALA A 120 -17.58 31.26 -0.11
C ALA A 120 -16.23 31.28 0.59
N ALA A 121 -15.70 30.13 0.90
CA ALA A 121 -14.39 29.94 1.53
C ALA A 121 -13.22 30.49 0.69
N ALA A 122 -13.31 30.45 -0.63
CA ALA A 122 -12.31 30.97 -1.55
C ALA A 122 -12.31 32.50 -1.68
N LEU A 123 -13.33 33.19 -1.13
CA LEU A 123 -13.47 34.65 -1.26
C LEU A 123 -12.57 35.44 -0.30
N PRO A 124 -11.66 36.27 -0.81
CA PRO A 124 -10.77 37.09 0.04
C PRO A 124 -11.51 38.07 0.96
N GLY A 125 -12.72 38.48 0.57
CA GLY A 125 -13.56 39.43 1.30
C GLY A 125 -14.39 38.80 2.43
N LEU A 126 -14.49 37.45 2.52
CA LEU A 126 -15.21 36.78 3.61
C LEU A 126 -14.21 36.39 4.69
N PRO A 127 -14.19 37.06 5.86
CA PRO A 127 -13.27 36.72 6.93
C PRO A 127 -13.64 35.38 7.61
N PRO A 128 -12.71 34.74 8.31
CA PRO A 128 -12.94 33.48 9.01
C PRO A 128 -14.14 33.49 9.95
N ALA A 129 -14.41 34.58 10.63
CA ALA A 129 -15.57 34.72 11.51
C ALA A 129 -16.91 34.66 10.74
N GLY A 130 -16.98 35.29 9.55
CA GLY A 130 -18.17 35.23 8.69
C GLY A 130 -18.40 33.81 8.15
N LEU A 131 -17.34 33.15 7.70
CA LEU A 131 -17.39 31.76 7.27
C LEU A 131 -17.82 30.81 8.41
N THR A 132 -17.31 31.02 9.62
CA THR A 132 -17.71 30.28 10.81
C THR A 132 -19.22 30.42 11.08
N LYS A 133 -19.78 31.64 10.97
CA LYS A 133 -21.22 31.82 11.12
C LYS A 133 -22.04 31.03 10.10
N LEU A 134 -21.62 31.02 8.84
CA LEU A 134 -22.29 30.24 7.78
C LEU A 134 -22.23 28.76 8.05
N LEU A 135 -21.08 28.25 8.50
CA LEU A 135 -20.88 26.84 8.83
C LEU A 135 -21.69 26.38 10.04
N ILE A 136 -21.83 27.24 11.06
CA ILE A 136 -22.67 26.93 12.23
C ILE A 136 -24.14 26.94 11.81
N ALA A 137 -24.57 27.94 11.04
CA ALA A 137 -25.96 28.02 10.55
C ALA A 137 -26.29 26.82 9.65
N ALA A 138 -25.36 26.35 8.82
CA ALA A 138 -25.51 25.16 8.00
C ALA A 138 -25.43 23.83 8.78
N GLY A 139 -25.30 23.90 10.11
CA GLY A 139 -25.30 22.69 10.95
C GLY A 139 -23.98 21.90 11.02
N HIS A 140 -22.88 22.46 10.50
CA HIS A 140 -21.57 21.80 10.53
C HIS A 140 -20.90 21.80 11.92
N ILE A 141 -21.42 22.55 12.88
CA ILE A 141 -21.08 22.47 14.31
C ILE A 141 -22.36 22.39 15.11
N ASN A 142 -22.51 21.35 15.91
CA ASN A 142 -23.71 21.14 16.71
C ASN A 142 -23.39 21.13 18.20
N LYS A 143 -24.09 21.96 18.97
CA LYS A 143 -23.97 22.12 20.41
C LYS A 143 -24.31 20.84 21.20
N TRP A 144 -25.08 19.91 20.62
CA TRP A 144 -25.65 18.74 21.30
C TRP A 144 -25.07 17.40 20.87
N GLN A 145 -24.37 17.32 19.75
CA GLN A 145 -23.72 16.10 19.29
C GLN A 145 -22.23 16.11 19.64
N ARG A 146 -21.71 15.00 20.14
CA ARG A 146 -20.28 14.83 20.33
C ARG A 146 -19.59 15.18 19.02
N PRO A 147 -18.54 16.02 19.02
CA PRO A 147 -18.05 16.77 17.84
C PRO A 147 -17.43 15.95 16.71
N LEU A 148 -17.63 14.63 16.68
CA LEU A 148 -16.80 13.71 15.91
C LEU A 148 -17.06 13.65 14.39
N MET A 149 -18.26 13.97 13.91
CA MET A 149 -18.56 13.84 12.46
C MET A 149 -18.87 15.18 11.77
N SER A 150 -19.57 16.08 12.43
CA SER A 150 -19.91 17.40 11.87
C SER A 150 -18.73 18.39 11.83
N SER A 151 -17.75 18.22 12.72
CA SER A 151 -16.59 19.11 12.77
C SER A 151 -15.57 18.89 11.65
N ALA A 152 -15.51 17.70 11.02
CA ALA A 152 -14.56 17.44 9.94
C ALA A 152 -14.71 18.42 8.78
N ARG A 153 -15.95 18.63 8.31
CA ARG A 153 -16.24 19.55 7.20
C ARG A 153 -15.97 21.00 7.59
N PHE A 154 -16.22 21.37 8.84
CA PHE A 154 -15.87 22.69 9.36
C PHE A 154 -14.37 22.98 9.21
N PHE A 155 -13.53 22.05 9.67
CA PHE A 155 -12.08 22.21 9.58
C PHE A 155 -11.58 22.13 8.14
N ASP A 156 -12.13 21.24 7.32
CA ASP A 156 -11.76 21.08 5.92
C ASP A 156 -12.07 22.32 5.09
N ILE A 157 -13.26 22.91 5.27
CA ILE A 157 -13.65 24.15 4.60
C ILE A 157 -12.76 25.31 5.06
N HIS A 158 -12.48 25.44 6.36
CA HIS A 158 -11.56 26.46 6.85
C HIS A 158 -10.14 26.27 6.35
N HIS A 159 -9.70 25.00 6.17
CA HIS A 159 -8.42 24.71 5.59
C HIS A 159 -8.34 25.12 4.12
N ARG A 160 -9.35 24.78 3.33
CA ARG A 160 -9.44 25.18 1.89
C ARG A 160 -9.60 26.69 1.73
N ALA A 161 -10.18 27.32 2.72
CA ALA A 161 -10.45 28.75 2.75
C ALA A 161 -9.20 29.61 2.82
N THR A 162 -8.05 29.21 2.27
CA THR A 162 -6.98 30.19 2.05
C THR A 162 -5.60 29.91 2.68
N GLY A 163 -5.43 28.90 3.48
CA GLY A 163 -4.18 28.76 4.26
C GLY A 163 -3.90 29.97 5.18
N ARG A 164 -4.93 30.76 5.50
CA ARG A 164 -4.82 31.98 6.31
C ARG A 164 -5.25 31.79 7.75
N THR A 165 -5.97 30.71 8.06
CA THR A 165 -6.48 30.46 9.40
C THR A 165 -5.61 29.46 10.10
N THR A 166 -5.11 29.80 11.28
CA THR A 166 -4.32 28.92 12.13
C THR A 166 -5.23 28.11 13.05
N LEU A 167 -4.74 26.97 13.56
CA LEU A 167 -5.47 26.19 14.57
C LEU A 167 -5.78 27.00 15.84
N LEU A 168 -4.91 27.96 16.21
CA LEU A 168 -5.17 28.88 17.32
C LEU A 168 -6.35 29.81 17.04
N GLU A 169 -6.47 30.33 15.84
CA GLU A 169 -7.59 31.17 15.46
C GLU A 169 -8.90 30.39 15.42
N LEU A 170 -8.86 29.14 14.90
CA LEU A 170 -10.02 28.27 14.92
C LEU A 170 -10.48 27.94 16.34
N ALA A 171 -9.56 27.65 17.26
CA ALA A 171 -9.87 27.43 18.65
C ALA A 171 -10.58 28.65 19.25
N ARG A 172 -10.04 29.86 19.03
CA ARG A 172 -10.69 31.12 19.49
C ARG A 172 -12.08 31.32 18.89
N LEU A 173 -12.23 31.10 17.59
CA LEU A 173 -13.53 31.22 16.95
C LEU A 173 -14.56 30.26 17.53
N LEU A 174 -14.13 29.05 17.91
CA LEU A 174 -15.00 28.08 18.58
C LEU A 174 -15.30 28.50 20.03
N ASP A 175 -14.33 29.06 20.75
CA ASP A 175 -14.54 29.62 22.09
C ASP A 175 -15.54 30.78 22.04
N ASP A 176 -15.41 31.71 21.07
CA ASP A 176 -16.35 32.82 20.84
C ASP A 176 -17.76 32.29 20.51
N CYS A 177 -17.87 31.08 19.97
CA CYS A 177 -19.13 30.38 19.72
C CYS A 177 -19.68 29.63 20.95
N GLY A 178 -19.03 29.73 22.11
CA GLY A 178 -19.41 29.00 23.33
C GLY A 178 -19.08 27.50 23.34
N HIS A 179 -18.14 27.09 22.51
CA HIS A 179 -17.56 25.74 22.52
C HIS A 179 -16.20 25.77 23.21
N ASP A 180 -15.76 24.61 23.74
CA ASP A 180 -14.36 24.46 24.13
C ASP A 180 -13.51 24.28 22.86
N GLY A 181 -13.02 25.41 22.32
CA GLY A 181 -12.28 25.42 21.08
C GLY A 181 -10.98 24.64 21.12
N THR A 182 -10.28 24.69 22.26
CA THR A 182 -9.06 23.90 22.45
C THR A 182 -9.35 22.40 22.40
N ALA A 183 -10.35 21.92 23.11
CA ALA A 183 -10.73 20.51 23.10
C ALA A 183 -11.24 20.08 21.72
N ALA A 184 -12.03 20.92 21.05
CA ALA A 184 -12.57 20.62 19.73
C ALA A 184 -11.46 20.49 18.68
N VAL A 185 -10.52 21.45 18.61
CA VAL A 185 -9.37 21.39 17.68
C VAL A 185 -8.46 20.23 17.99
N MET A 186 -8.13 20.00 19.28
CA MET A 186 -7.32 18.87 19.70
C MET A 186 -7.91 17.54 19.26
N MET A 187 -9.20 17.32 19.54
CA MET A 187 -9.89 16.08 19.20
C MET A 187 -10.01 15.90 17.68
N ALA A 188 -10.34 16.95 16.96
CA ALA A 188 -10.50 16.89 15.51
C ALA A 188 -9.17 16.58 14.79
N TYR A 189 -8.07 17.23 15.21
CA TYR A 189 -6.76 17.03 14.59
C TYR A 189 -6.16 15.64 14.91
N LEU A 190 -6.37 15.16 16.13
CA LEU A 190 -5.79 13.88 16.57
C LEU A 190 -6.62 12.66 16.17
N ASN A 191 -7.84 12.84 15.72
CA ASN A 191 -8.71 11.74 15.32
C ASN A 191 -8.24 11.08 14.03
N PRO A 192 -7.97 9.75 14.03
CA PRO A 192 -7.47 9.04 12.84
C PRO A 192 -8.48 8.97 11.69
N TYR A 193 -9.77 9.09 11.99
CA TYR A 193 -10.83 9.03 10.98
C TYR A 193 -11.04 10.35 10.24
N LEU A 194 -10.76 11.48 10.91
CA LEU A 194 -11.00 12.80 10.31
C LEU A 194 -9.86 13.26 9.40
N ARG A 195 -8.64 12.69 9.56
CA ARG A 195 -7.43 12.97 8.75
C ARG A 195 -7.14 14.46 8.53
N LEU A 196 -7.52 15.31 9.47
CA LEU A 196 -7.40 16.76 9.36
C LEU A 196 -5.96 17.28 9.30
N GLY A 197 -4.99 16.45 9.70
CA GLY A 197 -3.57 16.83 9.63
C GLY A 197 -2.99 16.88 8.22
N ALA A 198 -3.66 16.30 7.24
CA ALA A 198 -3.17 16.29 5.87
C ALA A 198 -3.46 17.63 5.18
N GLY A 199 -2.40 18.39 4.91
CA GLY A 199 -2.48 19.60 4.10
C GLY A 199 -2.39 20.94 4.86
N TRP A 200 -2.50 20.98 6.18
CA TRP A 200 -2.26 22.21 6.95
C TRP A 200 -0.77 22.58 6.91
N ALA A 201 -0.49 23.86 6.64
CA ALA A 201 0.86 24.38 6.71
C ALA A 201 1.41 24.27 8.15
N ALA A 202 2.69 23.92 8.28
CA ALA A 202 3.30 23.69 9.59
C ALA A 202 3.15 24.88 10.54
N ASP A 203 3.31 26.09 10.03
CA ASP A 203 3.15 27.36 10.76
C ASP A 203 1.73 27.64 11.23
N ALA A 204 0.72 27.04 10.61
CA ALA A 204 -0.67 27.10 11.06
C ALA A 204 -0.96 26.08 12.18
N VAL A 205 -0.12 25.06 12.37
CA VAL A 205 -0.35 23.91 13.26
C VAL A 205 0.45 24.02 14.56
N TRP A 206 1.79 24.11 14.46
CA TRP A 206 2.67 23.99 15.61
C TRP A 206 2.41 25.00 16.75
N PRO A 207 1.99 26.29 16.50
CA PRO A 207 1.79 27.25 17.59
C PRO A 207 0.64 26.86 18.53
N PHE A 208 -0.35 26.16 17.99
CA PHE A 208 -1.45 25.61 18.82
C PHE A 208 -0.93 24.50 19.74
N PHE A 209 -0.16 23.55 19.21
CA PHE A 209 0.34 22.43 19.99
C PHE A 209 1.48 22.82 20.94
N GLU A 210 2.27 23.83 20.61
CA GLU A 210 3.24 24.40 21.54
C GLU A 210 2.56 24.93 22.81
N ARG A 211 1.46 25.66 22.63
CA ARG A 211 0.68 26.21 23.73
C ARG A 211 -0.03 25.15 24.57
N HIS A 212 -0.37 24.03 23.97
CA HIS A 212 -1.17 22.96 24.58
C HIS A 212 -0.44 21.62 24.65
N LEU A 213 0.88 21.64 24.81
CA LEU A 213 1.74 20.44 24.75
C LEU A 213 1.36 19.38 25.81
N ASP A 214 1.07 19.80 27.04
CA ASP A 214 0.66 18.89 28.11
C ASP A 214 -0.69 18.21 27.80
N GLN A 215 -1.60 18.96 27.21
CA GLN A 215 -2.90 18.44 26.78
C GLN A 215 -2.74 17.46 25.60
N LEU A 216 -1.81 17.73 24.67
CA LEU A 216 -1.45 16.83 23.59
C LEU A 216 -0.96 15.48 24.13
N PHE A 217 -0.09 15.50 25.15
CA PHE A 217 0.42 14.27 25.77
C PHE A 217 -0.66 13.51 26.54
N ALA A 218 -1.52 14.21 27.26
CA ALA A 218 -2.64 13.61 27.99
C ALA A 218 -3.63 12.95 27.01
N HIS A 219 -3.97 13.65 25.94
CA HIS A 219 -4.90 13.15 24.93
C HIS A 219 -4.32 11.93 24.15
N LYS A 220 -3.01 11.94 23.85
CA LYS A 220 -2.32 10.76 23.29
C LYS A 220 -2.50 9.54 24.16
N ALA A 221 -2.29 9.67 25.49
CA ALA A 221 -2.43 8.57 26.42
C ALA A 221 -3.87 8.03 26.50
N GLU A 222 -4.86 8.91 26.39
CA GLU A 222 -6.28 8.54 26.32
C GLU A 222 -6.60 7.82 25.01
N MET A 223 -6.21 8.37 23.86
CA MET A 223 -6.47 7.80 22.55
C MET A 223 -5.80 6.45 22.35
N ASP A 224 -4.64 6.20 22.94
CA ASP A 224 -3.95 4.92 22.91
C ASP A 224 -4.76 3.77 23.53
N SER A 225 -5.76 4.08 24.35
CA SER A 225 -6.69 3.09 24.90
C SER A 225 -7.79 2.67 23.92
N TYR A 226 -8.09 3.49 22.93
CA TYR A 226 -9.18 3.27 21.97
C TYR A 226 -8.69 2.87 20.57
N TYR A 227 -7.52 3.33 20.15
CA TYR A 227 -7.01 3.15 18.79
C TYR A 227 -5.66 2.43 18.79
N GLU A 228 -5.50 1.47 17.89
CA GLU A 228 -4.23 0.76 17.71
C GLU A 228 -3.22 1.56 16.90
N GLU A 229 -3.68 2.41 15.97
CA GLU A 229 -2.83 3.20 15.10
C GLU A 229 -2.40 4.52 15.75
N PRO A 230 -1.15 4.98 15.50
CA PRO A 230 -0.72 6.31 15.90
C PRO A 230 -1.48 7.36 15.09
N THR A 231 -2.13 8.27 15.79
CA THR A 231 -3.00 9.30 15.23
C THR A 231 -2.23 10.58 14.92
N GLY A 232 -2.93 11.68 14.65
CA GLY A 232 -2.36 13.00 14.38
C GLY A 232 -1.31 13.53 15.38
N PHE A 233 -1.06 12.82 16.48
CA PHE A 233 -0.03 13.18 17.47
C PHE A 233 1.37 13.36 16.87
N PHE A 234 1.83 12.41 16.07
CA PHE A 234 3.16 12.51 15.45
C PHE A 234 3.17 13.56 14.34
N GLN A 235 2.04 13.77 13.65
CA GLN A 235 1.89 14.84 12.66
C GLN A 235 1.95 16.22 13.32
N ALA A 236 1.30 16.37 14.48
CA ALA A 236 1.38 17.59 15.27
C ALA A 236 2.83 17.91 15.66
N LEU A 237 3.58 16.94 16.16
CA LEU A 237 5.00 17.13 16.50
C LEU A 237 5.89 17.34 15.27
N ALA A 238 5.56 16.72 14.14
CA ALA A 238 6.29 16.92 12.88
C ALA A 238 6.17 18.34 12.31
N SER A 239 5.14 19.11 12.72
CA SER A 239 4.96 20.50 12.28
C SER A 239 5.90 21.49 12.95
N PHE A 240 6.52 21.11 14.08
CA PHE A 240 7.40 22.01 14.81
C PHE A 240 8.70 22.29 14.05
N PRO A 241 9.13 23.55 13.92
CA PRO A 241 10.43 23.89 13.33
C PRO A 241 11.58 23.38 14.20
N THR A 242 11.39 23.33 15.50
CA THR A 242 12.30 22.74 16.50
C THR A 242 11.46 22.11 17.59
N LEU A 243 11.70 20.84 17.86
CA LEU A 243 10.94 20.12 18.89
C LEU A 243 11.25 20.67 20.29
N PRO A 244 10.24 20.97 21.11
CA PRO A 244 10.43 21.30 22.53
C PRO A 244 11.09 20.15 23.29
N GLU A 245 11.90 20.45 24.30
CA GLU A 245 12.62 19.43 25.10
C GLU A 245 11.68 18.39 25.71
N ALA A 246 10.53 18.82 26.24
CA ALA A 246 9.50 17.90 26.76
C ALA A 246 8.97 16.93 25.69
N ALA A 247 8.83 17.39 24.44
CA ALA A 247 8.41 16.52 23.33
C ALA A 247 9.54 15.53 22.96
N VAL A 248 10.79 15.97 22.96
CA VAL A 248 11.95 15.12 22.70
C VAL A 248 12.04 14.00 23.74
N GLU A 249 11.92 14.29 25.02
CA GLU A 249 11.91 13.26 26.09
C GLU A 249 10.74 12.28 25.89
N LYS A 250 9.56 12.79 25.59
CA LYS A 250 8.38 11.94 25.30
C LYS A 250 8.59 11.04 24.09
N LEU A 251 9.19 11.56 23.04
CA LEU A 251 9.51 10.77 21.84
C LEU A 251 10.53 9.67 22.15
N TYR A 252 11.53 9.89 23.01
CA TYR A 252 12.43 8.82 23.47
C TYR A 252 11.71 7.74 24.26
N GLU A 253 10.77 8.09 25.13
CA GLU A 253 9.94 7.12 25.82
C GLU A 253 9.13 6.26 24.82
N LEU A 254 8.55 6.88 23.80
CA LEU A 254 7.77 6.18 22.77
C LEU A 254 8.66 5.34 21.85
N ALA A 255 9.82 5.85 21.42
CA ALA A 255 10.77 5.16 20.56
C ALA A 255 11.30 3.84 21.15
N LEU A 256 11.41 3.78 22.49
CA LEU A 256 11.84 2.60 23.24
C LEU A 256 10.68 1.88 23.94
N GLY A 257 9.49 2.42 23.88
CA GLY A 257 8.30 1.95 24.57
C GLY A 257 7.83 0.55 24.17
N THR A 258 6.84 0.03 24.91
CA THR A 258 6.28 -1.31 24.67
C THR A 258 5.29 -1.33 23.50
N ARG A 259 4.65 -0.19 23.18
CA ARG A 259 3.72 -0.06 22.07
C ARG A 259 4.48 0.05 20.75
N LYS A 260 4.35 -0.97 19.91
CA LYS A 260 5.12 -1.08 18.66
C LYS A 260 4.75 0.00 17.62
N ALA A 261 3.48 0.39 17.58
CA ALA A 261 2.96 1.36 16.62
C ALA A 261 3.62 2.75 16.76
N ASP A 262 4.02 3.13 17.99
CA ASP A 262 4.61 4.43 18.27
C ASP A 262 6.12 4.52 17.96
N ARG A 263 6.81 3.38 17.88
CA ARG A 263 8.27 3.35 17.74
C ARG A 263 8.78 3.98 16.47
N ALA A 264 8.26 3.56 15.32
CA ALA A 264 8.73 4.05 14.02
C ALA A 264 8.47 5.56 13.84
N PRO A 265 7.26 6.10 14.10
CA PRO A 265 7.04 7.55 14.01
C PRO A 265 7.90 8.36 14.98
N ALA A 266 8.07 7.88 16.22
CA ALA A 266 8.92 8.57 17.21
C ALA A 266 10.40 8.59 16.77
N ARG A 267 10.91 7.48 16.24
CA ARG A 267 12.29 7.38 15.72
C ARG A 267 12.50 8.27 14.50
N GLU A 268 11.53 8.40 13.63
CA GLU A 268 11.62 9.28 12.47
C GLU A 268 11.74 10.75 12.90
N LEU A 269 10.94 11.21 13.87
CA LEU A 269 11.06 12.56 14.43
C LEU A 269 12.40 12.80 15.14
N LEU A 270 13.00 11.76 15.72
CA LEU A 270 14.31 11.82 16.38
C LEU A 270 15.48 11.54 15.44
N LYS A 271 15.25 11.35 14.14
CA LYS A 271 16.26 10.89 13.16
C LYS A 271 17.50 11.77 13.10
N GLN A 272 17.34 13.07 13.26
CA GLN A 272 18.45 14.04 13.25
C GLN A 272 18.89 14.44 14.66
N HIS A 273 18.26 13.92 15.72
CA HIS A 273 18.60 14.31 17.08
C HIS A 273 19.98 13.76 17.48
N PRO A 274 20.89 14.60 18.03
CA PRO A 274 22.29 14.20 18.29
C PRO A 274 22.42 13.08 19.35
N ASP A 275 21.52 13.01 20.30
CA ASP A 275 21.55 12.05 21.41
C ASP A 275 20.96 10.67 21.08
N ARG A 276 20.46 10.44 19.87
CA ARG A 276 19.72 9.22 19.52
C ARG A 276 20.50 7.94 19.80
N THR A 277 21.79 7.88 19.39
CA THR A 277 22.66 6.71 19.63
C THR A 277 22.90 6.52 21.13
N ARG A 278 23.23 7.56 21.87
CA ARG A 278 23.49 7.51 23.31
C ARG A 278 22.25 7.02 24.10
N ARG A 279 21.07 7.54 23.76
CA ARG A 279 19.78 7.14 24.37
C ARG A 279 19.41 5.70 24.03
N ALA A 280 19.62 5.25 22.79
CA ALA A 280 19.38 3.87 22.38
C ALA A 280 20.35 2.92 23.09
N ILE A 281 21.65 3.24 23.23
CA ILE A 281 22.62 2.46 24.01
C ILE A 281 22.19 2.33 25.46
N ALA A 282 21.71 3.39 26.11
CA ALA A 282 21.21 3.33 27.48
C ALA A 282 20.03 2.32 27.60
N GLY A 283 19.20 2.21 26.57
CA GLY A 283 18.10 1.26 26.49
C GLY A 283 18.53 -0.22 26.52
N LEU A 284 19.77 -0.56 26.13
CA LEU A 284 20.31 -1.91 26.21
C LEU A 284 20.41 -2.45 27.65
N GLY A 285 20.52 -1.56 28.65
CA GLY A 285 20.53 -1.90 30.07
C GLY A 285 19.15 -2.02 30.72
N ALA A 286 18.07 -1.80 30.01
CA ALA A 286 16.72 -1.77 30.57
C ALA A 286 16.31 -3.12 31.17
N GLY A 287 15.57 -3.09 32.27
CA GLY A 287 15.07 -4.32 32.93
C GLY A 287 14.10 -5.12 32.07
N LYS A 288 13.24 -4.45 31.27
CA LYS A 288 12.28 -5.11 30.37
C LYS A 288 12.95 -5.55 29.06
N SER A 289 12.84 -6.82 28.71
CA SER A 289 13.40 -7.37 27.45
C SER A 289 12.85 -6.70 26.18
N SER A 290 11.59 -6.28 26.20
CA SER A 290 10.97 -5.58 25.07
C SER A 290 11.60 -4.21 24.80
N VAL A 291 12.09 -3.54 25.83
CA VAL A 291 12.83 -2.26 25.71
C VAL A 291 14.23 -2.52 25.17
N ARG A 292 14.92 -3.55 25.70
CA ARG A 292 16.24 -3.95 25.18
C ARG A 292 16.18 -4.32 23.70
N GLN A 293 15.15 -5.10 23.29
CA GLN A 293 14.93 -5.39 21.87
C GLN A 293 14.67 -4.13 21.04
N ALA A 294 13.83 -3.21 21.53
CA ALA A 294 13.55 -1.96 20.85
C ALA A 294 14.81 -1.11 20.69
N ALA A 295 15.62 -0.99 21.73
CA ALA A 295 16.89 -0.29 21.71
C ALA A 295 17.86 -0.92 20.68
N THR A 296 17.99 -2.24 20.72
CA THR A 296 18.84 -2.98 19.80
C THR A 296 18.42 -2.78 18.32
N THR A 297 17.12 -2.92 18.04
CA THR A 297 16.60 -2.67 16.68
C THR A 297 16.86 -1.23 16.25
N TRP A 298 16.68 -0.27 17.14
CA TRP A 298 16.92 1.13 16.81
C TRP A 298 18.40 1.42 16.52
N LEU A 299 19.34 0.81 17.25
CA LEU A 299 20.78 0.94 16.95
C LEU A 299 21.14 0.36 15.58
N ALA A 300 20.48 -0.75 15.18
CA ALA A 300 20.62 -1.28 13.83
C ALA A 300 20.12 -0.28 12.76
N ASP A 301 18.98 0.39 13.01
CA ASP A 301 18.40 1.40 12.11
C ASP A 301 19.26 2.68 12.02
N ILE A 302 19.92 3.08 13.13
CA ILE A 302 20.78 4.28 13.18
C ILE A 302 22.06 4.09 12.37
N GLN A 303 22.56 2.85 12.23
CA GLN A 303 23.79 2.53 11.50
C GLN A 303 25.05 3.25 12.03
N ASP A 304 25.11 3.52 13.34
CA ASP A 304 26.28 4.17 13.97
C ASP A 304 27.27 3.09 14.46
N PRO A 305 28.49 2.97 13.87
CA PRO A 305 29.48 2.00 14.32
C PRO A 305 29.92 2.20 15.78
N GLY A 306 29.77 3.41 16.35
CA GLY A 306 30.04 3.69 17.74
C GLY A 306 29.19 2.89 18.73
N ALA A 307 28.10 2.28 18.28
CA ALA A 307 27.25 1.42 19.10
C ALA A 307 27.77 -0.01 19.29
N VAL A 308 28.72 -0.47 18.46
CA VAL A 308 29.24 -1.85 18.44
C VAL A 308 29.76 -2.29 19.82
N PRO A 309 30.67 -1.56 20.50
CA PRO A 309 31.18 -2.01 21.80
C PRO A 309 30.10 -2.16 22.88
N ALA A 310 29.08 -1.29 22.84
CA ALA A 310 27.96 -1.35 23.77
C ALA A 310 27.05 -2.56 23.48
N LEU A 311 26.82 -2.89 22.22
CA LEU A 311 26.07 -4.07 21.81
C LEU A 311 26.80 -5.36 22.21
N GLU A 312 28.11 -5.46 21.99
CA GLU A 312 28.92 -6.61 22.40
C GLU A 312 28.89 -6.83 23.92
N GLN A 313 29.07 -5.74 24.69
CA GLN A 313 28.98 -5.80 26.14
C GLN A 313 27.59 -6.22 26.63
N ALA A 314 26.53 -5.73 25.97
CA ALA A 314 25.15 -6.11 26.29
C ALA A 314 24.88 -7.58 25.93
N LEU A 315 25.34 -8.04 24.77
CA LEU A 315 25.22 -9.42 24.31
C LEU A 315 25.87 -10.42 25.28
N ALA A 316 27.07 -10.10 25.80
CA ALA A 316 27.77 -10.93 26.77
C ALA A 316 26.99 -11.11 28.10
N LYS A 317 26.16 -10.13 28.47
CA LYS A 317 25.36 -10.14 29.69
C LYS A 317 23.92 -10.64 29.48
N GLU A 318 23.44 -10.69 28.24
CA GLU A 318 22.05 -11.04 27.92
C GLU A 318 21.78 -12.51 28.21
N ARG A 319 20.62 -12.79 28.81
CA ARG A 319 20.20 -14.14 29.19
C ARG A 319 19.03 -14.67 28.37
N GLN A 320 18.36 -13.80 27.63
CA GLN A 320 17.20 -14.19 26.83
C GLN A 320 17.60 -14.40 25.36
N ASP A 321 17.46 -15.63 24.87
CA ASP A 321 17.89 -16.01 23.51
C ASP A 321 17.24 -15.17 22.42
N VAL A 322 16.00 -14.74 22.63
CA VAL A 322 15.30 -13.86 21.69
C VAL A 322 15.99 -12.49 21.58
N VAL A 323 16.41 -11.92 22.72
CA VAL A 323 17.12 -10.62 22.75
C VAL A 323 18.52 -10.78 22.18
N LYS A 324 19.21 -11.90 22.50
CA LYS A 324 20.50 -12.24 21.90
C LYS A 324 20.41 -12.29 20.38
N GLY A 325 19.39 -12.97 19.84
CA GLY A 325 19.16 -13.03 18.40
C GLY A 325 18.98 -11.63 17.76
N THR A 326 18.26 -10.73 18.43
CA THR A 326 18.11 -9.35 17.97
C THR A 326 19.43 -8.57 18.04
N MET A 327 20.25 -8.78 19.08
CA MET A 327 21.59 -8.14 19.21
C MET A 327 22.52 -8.61 18.12
N LEU A 328 22.50 -9.91 17.79
CA LEU A 328 23.27 -10.46 16.67
C LEU A 328 22.81 -9.88 15.31
N ASP A 329 21.50 -9.72 15.11
CA ASP A 329 20.99 -9.04 13.91
C ASP A 329 21.51 -7.59 13.81
N ALA A 330 21.56 -6.87 14.94
CA ALA A 330 22.08 -5.49 14.96
C ALA A 330 23.59 -5.44 14.68
N LEU A 331 24.36 -6.37 15.21
CA LEU A 331 25.80 -6.48 14.91
C LEU A 331 26.04 -6.76 13.42
N LEU A 332 25.29 -7.69 12.82
CA LEU A 332 25.33 -7.94 11.37
C LEU A 332 24.98 -6.70 10.55
N ALA A 333 23.95 -5.97 10.94
CA ALA A 333 23.56 -4.73 10.28
C ALA A 333 24.66 -3.65 10.36
N LEU A 334 25.48 -3.67 11.40
CA LEU A 334 26.64 -2.81 11.58
C LEU A 334 27.94 -3.39 10.98
N GLY A 335 27.82 -4.44 10.15
CA GLY A 335 28.95 -5.05 9.45
C GLY A 335 29.87 -5.92 10.31
N GLN A 336 29.44 -6.31 11.52
CA GLN A 336 30.23 -7.15 12.41
C GLN A 336 29.95 -8.64 12.19
N PRO A 337 30.97 -9.54 12.21
CA PRO A 337 30.79 -10.96 12.12
C PRO A 337 30.12 -11.49 13.42
N VAL A 338 29.20 -12.45 13.29
CA VAL A 338 28.48 -13.01 14.45
C VAL A 338 28.95 -14.42 14.84
N GLU A 339 29.75 -15.06 14.00
CA GLU A 339 30.31 -16.41 14.24
C GLU A 339 31.04 -16.54 15.59
N PRO A 340 31.80 -15.51 16.06
CA PRO A 340 32.49 -15.60 17.34
C PRO A 340 31.54 -15.77 18.54
N TYR A 341 30.28 -15.34 18.41
CA TYR A 341 29.29 -15.38 19.48
C TYR A 341 28.38 -16.61 19.40
N LEU A 342 28.50 -17.45 18.37
CA LEU A 342 27.62 -18.59 18.06
C LEU A 342 28.40 -19.92 18.07
N ASN A 343 28.96 -20.25 19.22
CA ASN A 343 29.77 -21.43 19.46
C ASN A 343 28.86 -22.67 19.71
N ARG A 344 29.19 -23.82 19.12
CA ARG A 344 28.48 -25.11 19.30
C ARG A 344 28.43 -25.60 20.74
N ASP A 345 29.52 -25.47 21.49
CA ASP A 345 29.55 -25.92 22.85
C ASP A 345 28.60 -25.12 23.75
N ASP A 346 28.46 -23.82 23.48
CA ASP A 346 27.49 -22.99 24.16
C ASP A 346 26.07 -23.31 23.73
N LEU A 347 25.85 -23.67 22.48
CA LEU A 347 24.57 -24.13 21.96
C LEU A 347 24.12 -25.41 22.69
N HIS A 348 24.94 -26.44 22.81
CA HIS A 348 24.62 -27.68 23.52
C HIS A 348 24.28 -27.43 24.99
N ARG A 349 25.09 -26.61 25.67
CA ARG A 349 24.84 -26.25 27.08
C ARG A 349 23.56 -25.48 27.28
N THR A 350 23.26 -24.57 26.34
CA THR A 350 22.06 -23.72 26.39
C THR A 350 20.81 -24.56 26.11
N ALA A 351 20.84 -25.40 25.10
CA ALA A 351 19.76 -26.32 24.75
C ALA A 351 19.41 -27.25 25.88
N ALA A 352 20.40 -27.95 26.47
CA ALA A 352 20.20 -28.87 27.58
C ALA A 352 19.53 -28.19 28.80
N ARG A 353 19.89 -26.92 29.09
CA ARG A 353 19.25 -26.15 30.17
C ARG A 353 17.81 -25.69 29.86
N ALA A 354 17.52 -25.44 28.61
CA ALA A 354 16.23 -24.92 28.16
C ALA A 354 15.17 -26.03 28.08
N VAL A 355 15.55 -27.22 27.69
CA VAL A 355 14.67 -28.38 27.47
C VAL A 355 14.21 -29.03 28.78
N VAL A 356 14.96 -28.85 29.87
CA VAL A 356 14.51 -29.25 31.23
C VAL A 356 13.18 -28.56 31.63
N LYS A 357 12.86 -27.42 31.02
CA LYS A 357 11.56 -26.78 31.15
C LYS A 357 10.63 -27.32 30.07
N ALA A 358 9.47 -27.82 30.47
CA ALA A 358 8.44 -28.29 29.52
C ALA A 358 8.21 -27.32 28.39
N LEU A 359 7.85 -27.85 27.21
CA LEU A 359 7.47 -27.04 26.04
C LEU A 359 6.45 -25.95 26.42
N PRO A 360 6.52 -24.77 25.81
CA PRO A 360 5.50 -23.75 25.97
C PRO A 360 4.10 -24.32 25.71
N LYS A 361 3.11 -23.99 26.57
CA LYS A 361 1.72 -24.46 26.42
C LYS A 361 1.15 -24.22 25.02
N ALA A 362 1.60 -23.18 24.36
CA ALA A 362 1.21 -22.84 22.99
C ALA A 362 1.62 -23.91 21.96
N LEU A 363 2.59 -24.78 22.28
CA LEU A 363 3.08 -25.89 21.44
C LEU A 363 2.48 -27.26 21.84
N ALA A 364 1.43 -27.32 22.66
CA ALA A 364 0.83 -28.60 23.06
C ALA A 364 0.33 -29.47 21.90
N TRP A 365 0.02 -28.83 20.77
CA TRP A 365 -0.41 -29.47 19.52
C TRP A 365 0.76 -29.94 18.63
N PHE A 366 2.00 -29.50 18.90
CA PHE A 366 3.15 -29.73 18.06
C PHE A 366 3.68 -31.17 18.17
N PRO A 367 3.85 -31.90 17.03
CA PRO A 367 4.27 -33.29 17.05
C PRO A 367 5.80 -33.44 17.26
N GLN A 368 6.26 -33.13 18.45
CA GLN A 368 7.71 -33.12 18.78
C GLN A 368 8.40 -34.44 18.51
N GLU A 369 7.74 -35.58 18.79
CA GLU A 369 8.29 -36.89 18.62
C GLU A 369 8.48 -37.31 17.14
N ALA A 370 7.80 -36.61 16.23
CA ALA A 370 7.88 -36.81 14.79
C ALA A 370 8.93 -35.92 14.11
N LEU A 371 9.67 -35.10 14.85
CA LEU A 371 10.72 -34.26 14.28
C LEU A 371 11.74 -35.11 13.52
N PRO A 372 12.04 -34.75 12.25
CA PRO A 372 13.01 -35.50 11.46
C PRO A 372 14.42 -35.35 12.02
N ALA A 373 15.18 -36.43 12.02
CA ALA A 373 16.61 -36.40 12.33
C ALA A 373 17.33 -35.54 11.27
N VAL A 374 18.21 -34.65 11.72
CA VAL A 374 19.05 -33.78 10.87
C VAL A 374 20.48 -33.84 11.34
N ARG A 375 21.43 -33.60 10.42
CA ARG A 375 22.87 -33.71 10.67
C ARG A 375 23.57 -32.37 10.38
N TRP A 376 24.70 -32.20 11.07
CA TRP A 376 25.64 -31.12 10.75
C TRP A 376 26.26 -31.34 9.37
N ALA A 377 26.44 -30.30 8.59
CA ALA A 377 26.99 -30.42 7.24
C ALA A 377 28.48 -30.74 7.22
N ASP A 378 29.21 -30.22 8.21
CA ASP A 378 30.67 -30.36 8.32
C ASP A 378 31.10 -31.69 8.92
N THR A 379 30.53 -32.14 10.03
CA THR A 379 30.93 -33.37 10.71
C THR A 379 30.12 -34.61 10.30
N GLY A 380 28.92 -34.41 9.82
CA GLY A 380 27.96 -35.47 9.54
C GLY A 380 27.29 -36.07 10.79
N ASP A 381 27.61 -35.55 11.98
CA ASP A 381 27.00 -35.98 13.23
C ASP A 381 25.53 -35.54 13.30
N GLU A 382 24.73 -36.40 13.95
CA GLU A 382 23.31 -36.06 14.16
C GLU A 382 23.14 -34.93 15.17
N LEU A 383 22.24 -34.02 14.84
CA LEU A 383 21.88 -32.90 15.73
C LEU A 383 21.17 -33.49 16.98
N PRO A 384 21.65 -33.20 18.18
CA PRO A 384 20.98 -33.66 19.39
C PRO A 384 19.52 -33.18 19.44
N PRO A 385 18.54 -34.03 19.83
CA PRO A 385 17.12 -33.67 19.87
C PRO A 385 16.83 -32.43 20.76
N ASP A 386 17.62 -32.23 21.81
CA ASP A 386 17.52 -31.07 22.69
C ASP A 386 17.82 -29.77 21.96
N VAL A 387 18.80 -29.77 21.05
CA VAL A 387 19.14 -28.60 20.25
C VAL A 387 17.98 -28.24 19.30
N LEU A 388 17.41 -29.22 18.62
CA LEU A 388 16.30 -29.01 17.72
C LEU A 388 15.06 -28.50 18.47
N THR A 389 14.75 -29.09 19.61
CA THR A 389 13.67 -28.66 20.50
C THR A 389 13.89 -27.22 21.00
N TRP A 390 15.12 -26.87 21.35
CA TRP A 390 15.47 -25.52 21.76
C TRP A 390 15.29 -24.51 20.62
N LEU A 391 15.69 -24.83 19.37
CA LEU A 391 15.46 -23.98 18.20
C LEU A 391 13.95 -23.69 18.02
N VAL A 392 13.10 -24.70 18.16
CA VAL A 392 11.63 -24.54 18.11
C VAL A 392 11.14 -23.60 19.23
N ILE A 393 11.63 -23.76 20.46
CA ILE A 393 11.27 -22.91 21.59
C ILE A 393 11.68 -21.46 21.36
N VAL A 394 12.91 -21.22 20.87
CA VAL A 394 13.42 -19.87 20.55
C VAL A 394 12.58 -19.22 19.47
N ALA A 395 12.31 -19.92 18.40
CA ALA A 395 11.49 -19.45 17.29
C ALA A 395 10.08 -19.03 17.77
N VAL A 396 9.39 -19.88 18.52
CA VAL A 396 8.03 -19.57 19.03
C VAL A 396 8.04 -18.40 20.02
N LYS A 397 9.05 -18.31 20.89
CA LYS A 397 9.18 -17.19 21.85
C LYS A 397 9.46 -15.85 21.17
N ALA A 398 10.10 -15.84 19.98
CA ALA A 398 10.35 -14.62 19.21
C ALA A 398 9.04 -13.98 18.70
N LYS A 399 7.96 -14.75 18.53
CA LYS A 399 6.64 -14.29 18.08
C LYS A 399 6.66 -13.56 16.72
N THR A 400 7.73 -13.71 15.96
CA THR A 400 7.87 -13.17 14.61
C THR A 400 8.14 -14.31 13.63
N PRO A 401 7.60 -14.28 12.40
CA PRO A 401 7.90 -15.27 11.39
C PRO A 401 9.26 -15.05 10.70
N GLU A 402 9.96 -13.97 11.01
CA GLU A 402 11.26 -13.64 10.44
C GLU A 402 12.38 -14.28 11.29
N PRO A 403 13.34 -15.03 10.68
CA PRO A 403 14.42 -15.69 11.40
C PRO A 403 15.51 -14.69 11.78
N ASN A 404 15.85 -14.63 13.06
CA ASN A 404 16.99 -13.84 13.52
C ASN A 404 18.34 -14.52 13.18
N ALA A 405 19.44 -13.81 13.36
CA ALA A 405 20.79 -14.27 13.07
C ALA A 405 21.15 -15.60 13.75
N LEU A 406 20.70 -15.79 14.99
CA LEU A 406 20.92 -17.02 15.73
C LEU A 406 20.26 -18.24 15.04
N LEU A 407 19.00 -18.11 14.63
CA LEU A 407 18.30 -19.19 13.91
C LEU A 407 18.92 -19.43 12.53
N ARG A 408 19.21 -18.36 11.79
CA ARG A 408 19.83 -18.48 10.45
C ARG A 408 21.17 -19.17 10.51
N HIS A 409 22.03 -18.78 11.44
CA HIS A 409 23.36 -19.35 11.58
C HIS A 409 23.29 -20.86 11.89
N HIS A 410 22.57 -21.25 12.94
CA HIS A 410 22.51 -22.66 13.31
C HIS A 410 21.80 -23.55 12.29
N CYS A 411 20.73 -23.05 11.65
CA CYS A 411 20.08 -23.78 10.56
C CYS A 411 20.97 -23.84 9.31
N GLY A 412 21.78 -22.83 9.04
CA GLY A 412 22.74 -22.80 7.93
C GLY A 412 23.83 -23.87 8.03
N MET A 413 24.15 -24.32 9.25
CA MET A 413 25.14 -25.40 9.50
C MET A 413 24.59 -26.79 9.27
N LEU A 414 23.30 -26.96 9.01
CA LEU A 414 22.67 -28.26 8.77
C LEU A 414 22.86 -28.70 7.31
N ARG A 415 22.88 -30.00 7.06
CA ARG A 415 22.90 -30.56 5.69
C ARG A 415 21.73 -30.00 4.88
N PRO A 416 21.93 -29.43 3.69
CA PRO A 416 20.90 -28.70 2.95
C PRO A 416 19.60 -29.48 2.73
N GLU A 417 19.70 -30.75 2.33
CA GLU A 417 18.56 -31.62 2.05
C GLU A 417 17.75 -31.94 3.31
N GLU A 418 18.47 -32.24 4.41
CA GLU A 418 17.84 -32.56 5.70
C GLU A 418 17.22 -31.32 6.33
N ARG A 419 17.87 -30.18 6.19
CA ARG A 419 17.35 -28.87 6.57
C ARG A 419 16.04 -28.54 5.84
N GLN A 420 16.00 -28.77 4.52
CA GLN A 420 14.77 -28.53 3.74
C GLN A 420 13.64 -29.48 4.17
N ARG A 421 13.94 -30.75 4.43
CA ARG A 421 12.97 -31.72 4.99
C ARG A 421 12.42 -31.27 6.34
N LEU A 422 13.28 -30.75 7.23
CA LEU A 422 12.88 -30.17 8.49
C LEU A 422 11.95 -28.96 8.28
N GLY A 423 12.33 -28.03 7.42
CA GLY A 423 11.54 -26.84 7.09
C GLY A 423 10.16 -27.21 6.58
N ARG A 424 10.07 -28.19 5.68
CA ARG A 424 8.80 -28.72 5.18
C ARG A 424 7.94 -29.34 6.28
N PHE A 425 8.52 -30.19 7.11
CA PHE A 425 7.82 -30.81 8.24
C PHE A 425 7.22 -29.74 9.18
N LEU A 426 8.01 -28.73 9.55
CA LEU A 426 7.57 -27.63 10.42
C LEU A 426 6.43 -26.84 9.78
N PHE A 427 6.52 -26.58 8.48
CA PHE A 427 5.49 -25.90 7.73
C PHE A 427 4.18 -26.71 7.68
N GLU A 428 4.25 -27.99 7.37
CA GLU A 428 3.08 -28.88 7.31
C GLU A 428 2.40 -29.02 8.68
N ALA A 429 3.19 -29.15 9.75
CA ALA A 429 2.67 -29.19 11.12
C ALA A 429 1.94 -27.88 11.49
N TRP A 430 2.57 -26.73 11.18
CA TRP A 430 1.94 -25.43 11.43
C TRP A 430 0.69 -25.23 10.57
N LEU A 431 0.71 -25.64 9.32
CA LEU A 431 -0.43 -25.52 8.40
C LEU A 431 -1.61 -26.40 8.82
N THR A 432 -1.34 -27.58 9.32
CA THR A 432 -2.36 -28.49 9.89
C THR A 432 -3.08 -27.82 11.05
N GLU A 433 -2.32 -27.20 11.97
CA GLU A 433 -2.91 -26.45 13.09
C GLU A 433 -3.64 -25.17 12.63
N ALA A 434 -3.10 -24.46 11.64
CA ALA A 434 -3.74 -23.28 11.06
C ALA A 434 -5.13 -23.61 10.44
N ASN A 435 -5.32 -24.81 9.93
CA ASN A 435 -6.56 -25.28 9.34
C ASN A 435 -7.43 -26.12 10.32
N SER A 436 -7.01 -26.27 11.57
CA SER A 436 -7.74 -27.04 12.58
C SER A 436 -9.11 -26.38 12.87
N PRO A 437 -10.22 -27.11 12.75
CA PRO A 437 -11.54 -26.59 13.06
C PRO A 437 -11.74 -26.32 14.55
N THR A 438 -10.94 -26.95 15.43
CA THR A 438 -11.05 -26.79 16.87
C THR A 438 -10.41 -25.52 17.38
N SER A 439 -9.32 -25.06 16.77
CA SER A 439 -8.60 -23.84 17.18
C SER A 439 -8.95 -22.63 16.32
N LEU A 440 -9.65 -22.82 15.19
CA LEU A 440 -9.92 -21.77 14.19
C LEU A 440 -8.64 -21.01 13.79
N GLY A 441 -7.47 -21.66 13.85
CA GLY A 441 -6.17 -21.08 13.57
C GLY A 441 -5.57 -20.23 14.72
N GLY A 442 -6.24 -20.13 15.87
CA GLY A 442 -5.76 -19.31 17.00
C GLY A 442 -4.43 -19.76 17.58
N HIS A 443 -4.21 -21.08 17.67
CA HIS A 443 -2.91 -21.62 18.11
C HIS A 443 -1.81 -21.35 17.08
N ALA A 444 -2.09 -21.53 15.78
CA ALA A 444 -1.13 -21.21 14.72
C ALA A 444 -0.75 -19.72 14.73
N ALA A 445 -1.71 -18.82 14.95
CA ALA A 445 -1.45 -17.39 15.08
C ALA A 445 -0.59 -17.05 16.29
N SER A 446 -0.83 -17.68 17.44
CA SER A 446 -0.01 -17.51 18.65
C SER A 446 1.40 -18.10 18.51
N CYS A 447 1.58 -19.15 17.67
CA CYS A 447 2.83 -19.81 17.36
C CYS A 447 3.43 -19.40 16.02
N LYS A 448 3.05 -18.26 15.44
CA LYS A 448 3.60 -17.78 14.16
C LYS A 448 5.14 -17.67 14.16
N GLY A 449 5.77 -17.56 15.33
CA GLY A 449 7.22 -17.61 15.47
C GLY A 449 7.83 -18.93 14.96
N LEU A 450 7.10 -20.05 14.95
CA LEU A 450 7.59 -21.32 14.36
C LEU A 450 7.93 -21.15 12.87
N LEU A 451 7.23 -20.25 12.18
CA LEU A 451 7.52 -19.91 10.78
C LEU A 451 8.89 -19.26 10.58
N ALA A 452 9.50 -18.68 11.62
CA ALA A 452 10.90 -18.21 11.53
C ALA A 452 11.87 -19.39 11.31
N LEU A 453 11.61 -20.53 11.94
CA LEU A 453 12.41 -21.73 11.72
C LEU A 453 12.11 -22.35 10.33
N VAL A 454 10.85 -22.29 9.89
CA VAL A 454 10.50 -22.66 8.50
C VAL A 454 11.27 -21.78 7.52
N ALA A 455 11.27 -20.47 7.71
CA ALA A 455 11.96 -19.51 6.87
C ALA A 455 13.48 -19.72 6.80
N ALA A 456 14.08 -20.17 7.91
CA ALA A 456 15.52 -20.50 7.98
C ALA A 456 15.88 -21.88 7.34
N CYS A 457 14.90 -22.77 7.20
CA CYS A 457 15.14 -24.16 6.82
C CYS A 457 14.54 -24.57 5.48
N ALA A 458 13.34 -24.07 5.14
CA ALA A 458 12.57 -24.56 3.99
C ALA A 458 13.20 -24.22 2.64
N GLY A 459 12.97 -25.10 1.68
CA GLY A 459 13.32 -24.91 0.28
C GLY A 459 12.13 -24.43 -0.59
N PRO A 460 12.27 -24.48 -1.90
CA PRO A 460 11.24 -24.05 -2.85
C PRO A 460 9.96 -24.91 -2.82
N ASP A 461 10.01 -26.09 -2.26
CA ASP A 461 8.90 -27.04 -2.16
C ASP A 461 7.72 -26.56 -1.31
N VAL A 462 7.92 -25.56 -0.44
CA VAL A 462 6.85 -24.92 0.33
C VAL A 462 6.19 -23.74 -0.40
N VAL A 463 6.76 -23.23 -1.50
CA VAL A 463 6.29 -22.03 -2.20
C VAL A 463 4.90 -22.23 -2.77
N GLU A 464 4.65 -23.32 -3.47
CA GLU A 464 3.32 -23.62 -4.04
C GLU A 464 2.23 -23.80 -2.96
N PRO A 465 2.47 -24.57 -1.87
CA PRO A 465 1.56 -24.63 -0.72
C PRO A 465 1.25 -23.25 -0.11
N VAL A 466 2.26 -22.40 0.08
CA VAL A 466 2.05 -21.02 0.56
C VAL A 466 1.14 -20.25 -0.40
N GLY A 467 1.40 -20.31 -1.69
CA GLY A 467 0.58 -19.64 -2.70
C GLY A 467 -0.89 -20.10 -2.70
N ARG A 468 -1.14 -21.41 -2.46
CA ARG A 468 -2.51 -21.94 -2.28
C ARG A 468 -3.19 -21.39 -1.04
N CYS A 469 -2.47 -21.33 0.09
CA CYS A 469 -3.00 -20.78 1.33
C CYS A 469 -3.36 -19.30 1.18
N LEU A 470 -2.49 -18.48 0.58
CA LEU A 470 -2.74 -17.06 0.34
C LEU A 470 -4.01 -16.84 -0.51
N LYS A 471 -4.20 -17.64 -1.56
CA LYS A 471 -5.41 -17.59 -2.40
C LYS A 471 -6.67 -18.03 -1.65
N GLN A 472 -6.58 -19.07 -0.85
CA GLN A 472 -7.70 -19.64 -0.11
C GLN A 472 -8.14 -18.75 1.05
N TRP A 473 -7.18 -18.21 1.80
CA TRP A 473 -7.48 -17.42 3.01
C TRP A 473 -7.84 -15.97 2.68
N GLY A 474 -7.28 -15.42 1.61
CA GLY A 474 -7.54 -14.03 1.21
C GLY A 474 -7.34 -13.06 2.36
N GLY A 475 -8.33 -12.18 2.56
CA GLY A 475 -8.36 -11.22 3.67
C GLY A 475 -8.83 -11.78 5.01
N ASP A 476 -9.53 -12.94 5.01
CA ASP A 476 -10.19 -13.49 6.19
C ASP A 476 -9.19 -13.91 7.28
N ARG A 477 -7.98 -14.31 6.86
CA ARG A 477 -6.88 -14.69 7.76
C ARG A 477 -5.63 -13.84 7.52
N SER A 478 -5.82 -12.53 7.48
CA SER A 478 -4.77 -11.55 7.13
C SER A 478 -3.48 -11.74 7.94
N ALA A 479 -3.58 -11.95 9.26
CA ALA A 479 -2.40 -12.15 10.12
C ALA A 479 -1.58 -13.41 9.77
N LEU A 480 -2.25 -14.50 9.38
CA LEU A 480 -1.58 -15.73 8.96
C LEU A 480 -1.00 -15.58 7.55
N SER A 481 -1.72 -14.91 6.65
CA SER A 481 -1.24 -14.59 5.30
C SER A 481 0.03 -13.75 5.35
N LYS A 482 0.07 -12.70 6.17
CA LYS A 482 1.28 -11.88 6.39
C LYS A 482 2.44 -12.70 6.94
N ALA A 483 2.18 -13.65 7.84
CA ALA A 483 3.22 -14.52 8.37
C ALA A 483 3.81 -15.46 7.29
N LEU A 484 3.00 -15.95 6.36
CA LEU A 484 3.48 -16.75 5.22
C LEU A 484 4.29 -15.92 4.21
N LEU A 485 3.93 -14.66 3.98
CA LEU A 485 4.73 -13.76 3.15
C LEU A 485 6.13 -13.56 3.72
N ALA A 486 6.26 -13.45 5.04
CA ALA A 486 7.55 -13.34 5.69
C ALA A 486 8.42 -14.59 5.47
N VAL A 487 7.83 -15.79 5.40
CA VAL A 487 8.57 -17.02 5.04
C VAL A 487 9.14 -16.92 3.63
N LEU A 488 8.35 -16.47 2.64
CA LEU A 488 8.80 -16.33 1.25
C LEU A 488 10.00 -15.38 1.12
N ALA A 489 10.04 -14.31 1.91
CA ALA A 489 11.13 -13.33 1.87
C ALA A 489 12.49 -13.87 2.36
N TRP A 490 12.53 -15.07 2.94
CA TRP A 490 13.75 -15.72 3.43
C TRP A 490 14.14 -17.00 2.68
N ILE A 491 13.26 -17.52 1.83
CA ILE A 491 13.59 -18.65 0.96
C ILE A 491 14.44 -18.14 -0.19
N ASP A 492 15.71 -18.61 -0.26
CA ASP A 492 16.63 -18.24 -1.33
C ASP A 492 16.35 -19.04 -2.60
N HIS A 493 15.24 -18.69 -3.26
CA HIS A 493 14.85 -19.28 -4.53
C HIS A 493 14.01 -18.29 -5.36
N PRO A 494 14.21 -18.17 -6.67
CA PRO A 494 13.49 -17.24 -7.55
C PRO A 494 11.96 -17.37 -7.45
N SER A 495 11.41 -18.60 -7.36
CA SER A 495 9.96 -18.80 -7.27
C SER A 495 9.35 -18.20 -6.00
N ALA A 496 10.08 -18.16 -4.87
CA ALA A 496 9.61 -17.53 -3.64
C ALA A 496 9.54 -15.99 -3.81
N THR A 497 10.60 -15.41 -4.36
CA THR A 497 10.66 -13.99 -4.69
C THR A 497 9.57 -13.61 -5.70
N GLN A 498 9.40 -14.41 -6.76
CA GLN A 498 8.35 -14.20 -7.76
C GLN A 498 6.94 -14.22 -7.14
N LEU A 499 6.64 -15.17 -6.26
CA LEU A 499 5.36 -15.23 -5.56
C LEU A 499 5.16 -14.00 -4.67
N LEU A 500 6.19 -13.58 -3.92
CA LEU A 500 6.15 -12.39 -3.07
C LEU A 500 5.84 -11.13 -3.90
N LEU A 501 6.54 -10.93 -5.02
CA LEU A 501 6.34 -9.81 -5.93
C LEU A 501 4.97 -9.84 -6.62
N SER A 502 4.47 -11.04 -6.97
CA SER A 502 3.12 -11.20 -7.52
C SER A 502 2.03 -10.76 -6.53
N VAL A 503 2.20 -11.09 -5.24
CA VAL A 503 1.29 -10.63 -4.18
C VAL A 503 1.41 -9.14 -3.96
N ALA A 504 2.63 -8.59 -3.99
CA ALA A 504 2.89 -7.16 -3.87
C ALA A 504 2.21 -6.34 -4.99
N ALA A 505 2.20 -6.87 -6.22
CA ALA A 505 1.62 -6.18 -7.37
C ALA A 505 0.08 -6.25 -7.43
N GLN A 506 -0.53 -7.41 -7.16
CA GLN A 506 -1.92 -7.67 -7.57
C GLN A 506 -2.77 -8.40 -6.53
N PHE A 507 -2.45 -8.32 -5.24
CA PHE A 507 -3.29 -9.01 -4.25
C PHE A 507 -4.54 -8.20 -3.90
N ARG A 508 -5.70 -8.88 -3.84
CA ARG A 508 -7.02 -8.25 -3.62
C ARG A 508 -7.12 -7.47 -2.29
N THR A 509 -6.44 -7.94 -1.25
CA THR A 509 -6.52 -7.36 0.09
C THR A 509 -5.35 -6.42 0.31
N LYS A 510 -5.64 -5.11 0.40
CA LYS A 510 -4.66 -4.02 0.47
C LYS A 510 -3.59 -4.22 1.57
N ASN A 511 -3.97 -4.57 2.78
CA ASN A 511 -3.04 -4.74 3.90
C ASN A 511 -2.08 -5.95 3.73
N ILE A 512 -2.45 -6.95 2.91
CA ILE A 512 -1.58 -8.07 2.55
C ILE A 512 -0.62 -7.65 1.43
N GLN A 513 -1.12 -6.89 0.46
CA GLN A 513 -0.33 -6.29 -0.61
C GLN A 513 0.75 -5.36 -0.05
N GLU A 514 0.39 -4.48 0.88
CA GLU A 514 1.33 -3.57 1.56
C GLU A 514 2.43 -4.34 2.31
N GLU A 515 2.07 -5.40 3.01
CA GLU A 515 3.06 -6.24 3.70
C GLU A 515 3.98 -6.98 2.71
N ALA A 516 3.47 -7.44 1.58
CA ALA A 516 4.29 -8.05 0.53
C ALA A 516 5.27 -7.03 -0.07
N ASN A 517 4.83 -5.78 -0.30
CA ASN A 517 5.70 -4.68 -0.77
C ASN A 517 6.80 -4.37 0.25
N ARG A 518 6.46 -4.26 1.54
CA ARG A 518 7.42 -4.04 2.62
C ARG A 518 8.49 -5.14 2.66
N LEU A 519 8.08 -6.39 2.57
CA LEU A 519 8.97 -7.55 2.60
C LEU A 519 9.84 -7.65 1.34
N ALA A 520 9.29 -7.31 0.17
CA ALA A 520 10.06 -7.24 -1.08
C ALA A 520 11.13 -6.13 -1.00
N GLY A 521 10.78 -4.95 -0.46
CA GLY A 521 11.75 -3.89 -0.18
C GLY A 521 12.86 -4.34 0.76
N ALA A 522 12.53 -4.94 1.89
CA ALA A 522 13.51 -5.47 2.84
C ALA A 522 14.39 -6.58 2.24
N LEU A 523 13.85 -7.41 1.33
CA LEU A 523 14.62 -8.43 0.61
C LEU A 523 15.60 -7.78 -0.37
N ALA A 524 15.14 -6.78 -1.12
CA ALA A 524 15.98 -6.03 -2.06
C ALA A 524 17.12 -5.33 -1.32
N GLU A 525 16.82 -4.61 -0.23
CA GLU A 525 17.82 -3.94 0.61
C GLU A 525 18.87 -4.90 1.15
N ARG A 526 18.47 -6.08 1.66
CA ARG A 526 19.43 -7.12 2.11
C ARG A 526 20.38 -7.59 1.01
N ARG A 527 19.99 -7.47 -0.25
CA ARG A 527 20.80 -7.86 -1.42
C ARG A 527 21.54 -6.67 -2.05
N GLY A 528 21.36 -5.45 -1.53
CA GLY A 528 21.91 -4.24 -2.10
C GLY A 528 21.26 -3.84 -3.42
N TRP A 529 19.99 -4.19 -3.63
CA TRP A 529 19.23 -3.93 -4.86
C TRP A 529 18.02 -3.07 -4.61
N THR A 530 17.53 -2.45 -5.64
CA THR A 530 16.17 -1.90 -5.69
C THR A 530 15.14 -3.02 -5.83
N VAL A 531 13.89 -2.77 -5.54
CA VAL A 531 12.80 -3.75 -5.76
C VAL A 531 12.68 -4.11 -7.25
N ALA A 532 12.92 -3.16 -8.12
CA ALA A 532 12.88 -3.36 -9.54
C ALA A 532 14.02 -4.29 -10.03
N GLU A 533 15.25 -4.08 -9.57
CA GLU A 533 16.38 -4.97 -9.84
C GLU A 533 16.18 -6.37 -9.25
N LEU A 534 15.66 -6.45 -8.00
CA LEU A 534 15.29 -7.74 -7.41
C LEU A 534 14.32 -8.51 -8.31
N ALA A 535 13.35 -7.81 -8.86
CA ALA A 535 12.33 -8.41 -9.70
C ALA A 535 12.88 -8.88 -11.06
N ASP A 536 13.87 -8.19 -11.63
CA ASP A 536 14.55 -8.63 -12.86
C ASP A 536 15.46 -9.84 -12.62
N ARG A 537 16.24 -9.79 -11.54
CA ARG A 537 17.22 -10.81 -11.19
C ARG A 537 16.63 -12.08 -10.61
N ALA A 538 15.37 -12.04 -10.15
CA ALA A 538 14.68 -13.15 -9.52
C ALA A 538 13.62 -13.80 -10.43
N VAL A 539 13.67 -13.62 -11.75
CA VAL A 539 12.77 -14.33 -12.67
C VAL A 539 13.12 -15.80 -12.69
N PRO A 540 12.16 -16.73 -12.47
CA PRO A 540 12.44 -18.14 -12.58
C PRO A 540 12.62 -18.57 -14.02
N THR A 541 13.44 -19.60 -14.25
CA THR A 541 13.63 -20.19 -15.58
C THR A 541 12.54 -21.21 -15.95
N ALA A 542 11.65 -21.55 -15.02
CA ALA A 542 10.68 -22.64 -15.15
C ALA A 542 11.31 -23.99 -15.53
N GLY A 543 12.60 -24.18 -15.17
CA GLY A 543 13.39 -25.36 -15.49
C GLY A 543 14.01 -25.35 -16.90
N PHE A 544 13.86 -24.24 -17.65
CA PHE A 544 14.53 -24.05 -18.96
C PHE A 544 15.90 -23.42 -18.73
N ASP A 545 16.88 -24.25 -18.44
CA ASP A 545 18.23 -23.77 -18.15
C ASP A 545 19.08 -23.64 -19.40
N ILE A 546 20.05 -22.75 -19.39
CA ILE A 546 21.04 -22.63 -20.44
C ILE A 546 22.01 -23.80 -20.26
N LEU A 547 21.91 -24.81 -21.13
CA LEU A 547 22.87 -25.93 -21.12
C LEU A 547 24.25 -25.44 -21.58
N SER A 548 25.16 -25.25 -20.65
CA SER A 548 26.54 -24.81 -20.87
C SER A 548 27.45 -25.86 -21.52
N ARG A 549 26.90 -26.94 -22.12
CA ARG A 549 27.66 -28.09 -22.63
C ARG A 549 27.10 -28.65 -23.94
N SER A 550 27.14 -27.89 -25.02
CA SER A 550 27.35 -28.49 -26.36
C SER A 550 27.55 -27.37 -27.38
N SER A 551 28.67 -27.40 -28.04
CA SER A 551 29.19 -26.44 -29.01
C SER A 551 28.51 -26.46 -30.38
N ALA A 552 27.21 -26.55 -30.48
CA ALA A 552 26.56 -26.51 -31.80
C ALA A 552 25.11 -26.00 -31.88
N SER A 553 24.46 -25.60 -30.81
CA SER A 553 23.10 -25.04 -30.91
C SER A 553 22.94 -23.74 -30.13
N THR A 554 22.54 -22.71 -30.83
CA THR A 554 22.08 -21.41 -30.35
C THR A 554 20.74 -21.49 -29.54
N GLU A 555 20.29 -22.69 -29.15
CA GLU A 555 19.05 -22.91 -28.43
C GLU A 555 19.23 -22.57 -26.95
N SER A 556 18.79 -21.38 -26.56
CA SER A 556 18.72 -20.93 -25.19
C SER A 556 17.48 -21.51 -24.49
N GLY A 557 17.70 -22.25 -23.41
CA GLY A 557 16.65 -22.75 -22.56
C GLY A 557 16.08 -24.12 -22.98
N VAL A 558 16.66 -25.20 -22.47
CA VAL A 558 16.19 -26.58 -22.68
C VAL A 558 15.80 -27.18 -21.32
N LEU A 559 14.60 -27.74 -21.24
CA LEU A 559 14.15 -28.55 -20.12
C LEU A 559 14.32 -30.02 -20.48
N GLU A 560 15.20 -30.74 -19.77
CA GLU A 560 15.39 -32.18 -19.91
C GLU A 560 14.35 -32.99 -19.12
N LEU A 561 13.77 -34.01 -19.73
CA LEU A 561 12.71 -34.84 -19.19
C LEU A 561 13.11 -36.31 -19.27
N SER A 562 13.67 -36.86 -18.18
CA SER A 562 14.16 -38.22 -18.11
C SER A 562 13.05 -39.27 -18.05
N TYR A 563 13.21 -40.35 -18.80
CA TYR A 563 12.44 -41.60 -18.70
C TYR A 563 13.34 -42.79 -18.35
N GLY A 564 14.42 -42.56 -17.59
CA GLY A 564 15.48 -43.53 -17.37
C GLY A 564 16.46 -43.50 -18.52
N PRO A 565 16.59 -44.57 -19.35
CA PRO A 565 17.54 -44.59 -20.45
C PRO A 565 17.16 -43.63 -21.62
N ARG A 566 15.96 -43.16 -21.69
CA ARG A 566 15.51 -42.16 -22.68
C ARG A 566 15.35 -40.81 -22.07
N ALA A 567 15.81 -39.75 -22.75
CA ALA A 567 15.59 -38.37 -22.37
C ALA A 567 14.80 -37.63 -23.47
N PHE A 568 13.79 -36.95 -23.09
CA PHE A 568 13.03 -36.01 -23.94
C PHE A 568 13.48 -34.61 -23.62
N THR A 569 13.37 -33.71 -24.58
CA THR A 569 13.69 -32.30 -24.37
C THR A 569 12.46 -31.43 -24.67
N ALA A 570 12.37 -30.35 -23.95
CA ALA A 570 11.40 -29.29 -24.22
C ALA A 570 12.13 -27.97 -24.44
N THR A 571 11.73 -27.23 -25.47
CA THR A 571 12.23 -25.89 -25.80
C THR A 571 11.07 -24.91 -25.83
N LEU A 572 11.36 -23.61 -25.77
CA LEU A 572 10.36 -22.54 -25.85
C LEU A 572 10.28 -21.99 -27.27
N THR A 573 9.06 -21.68 -27.72
CA THR A 573 8.85 -20.86 -28.91
C THR A 573 8.89 -19.38 -28.56
N PRO A 574 9.00 -18.46 -29.55
CA PRO A 574 8.88 -17.02 -29.31
C PRO A 574 7.59 -16.60 -28.56
N GLU A 575 6.49 -17.36 -28.74
CA GLU A 575 5.21 -17.13 -28.05
C GLU A 575 5.16 -17.78 -26.65
N LEU A 576 6.30 -18.25 -26.11
CA LEU A 576 6.40 -18.97 -24.84
C LEU A 576 5.54 -20.25 -24.77
N THR A 577 5.34 -20.91 -25.92
CA THR A 577 4.74 -22.24 -25.95
C THR A 577 5.84 -23.31 -25.89
N VAL A 578 5.53 -24.45 -25.25
CA VAL A 578 6.50 -25.53 -25.06
C VAL A 578 6.47 -26.49 -26.22
N GLN A 579 7.56 -26.60 -26.97
CA GLN A 579 7.77 -27.63 -27.99
C GLN A 579 8.53 -28.81 -27.39
N LEU A 580 7.98 -30.02 -27.59
CA LEU A 580 8.59 -31.24 -27.11
C LEU A 580 9.32 -31.95 -28.24
N ARG A 581 10.49 -32.53 -27.92
CA ARG A 581 11.28 -33.35 -28.84
C ARG A 581 11.54 -34.73 -28.26
N SER A 582 11.53 -35.74 -29.13
CA SER A 582 11.92 -37.11 -28.78
C SER A 582 13.45 -37.21 -28.54
N PRO A 583 13.95 -38.32 -28.01
CA PRO A 583 15.40 -38.53 -27.86
C PRO A 583 16.19 -38.45 -29.19
N GLU A 584 15.51 -38.66 -30.33
CA GLU A 584 16.05 -38.50 -31.69
C GLU A 584 15.90 -37.09 -32.24
N GLY A 585 15.46 -36.12 -31.43
CA GLY A 585 15.28 -34.72 -31.82
C GLY A 585 13.99 -34.42 -32.62
N LYS A 586 13.12 -35.40 -32.85
CA LYS A 586 11.88 -35.20 -33.62
C LYS A 586 10.80 -34.49 -32.77
N PRO A 587 10.05 -33.52 -33.33
CA PRO A 587 8.98 -32.88 -32.57
C PRO A 587 7.85 -33.84 -32.28
N ILE A 588 7.32 -33.77 -31.02
CA ILE A 588 6.20 -34.59 -30.55
C ILE A 588 5.15 -33.71 -29.88
N LYS A 589 3.88 -34.10 -29.97
CA LYS A 589 2.77 -33.33 -29.39
C LYS A 589 2.63 -33.48 -27.87
N ALA A 590 3.00 -34.66 -27.35
CA ALA A 590 2.91 -34.98 -25.94
C ALA A 590 3.95 -36.05 -25.56
N LEU A 591 4.31 -36.09 -24.28
CA LEU A 591 5.15 -37.16 -23.72
C LEU A 591 4.43 -38.51 -23.86
N PRO A 592 5.06 -39.52 -24.42
CA PRO A 592 4.45 -40.82 -24.64
C PRO A 592 4.22 -41.59 -23.34
N ALA A 593 3.48 -42.70 -23.42
CA ALA A 593 3.43 -43.68 -22.34
C ALA A 593 4.81 -44.33 -22.18
N PRO A 594 5.19 -44.68 -20.94
CA PRO A 594 6.46 -45.38 -20.70
C PRO A 594 6.48 -46.75 -21.42
N ARG A 595 7.64 -47.12 -21.97
CA ARG A 595 7.93 -48.40 -22.56
C ARG A 595 8.54 -49.33 -21.51
N ALA A 596 8.65 -50.63 -21.81
CA ALA A 596 9.25 -51.59 -20.90
C ALA A 596 10.72 -51.31 -20.52
N ILE A 597 11.42 -50.48 -21.32
CA ILE A 597 12.81 -50.07 -21.08
C ILE A 597 12.91 -48.81 -20.23
N ASP A 598 11.80 -48.09 -19.97
CA ASP A 598 11.76 -46.83 -19.27
C ASP A 598 11.58 -47.06 -17.77
N ASP A 599 12.03 -46.11 -16.97
CA ASP A 599 11.65 -46.02 -15.59
C ASP A 599 10.28 -45.34 -15.41
N GLU A 600 9.36 -46.06 -14.79
CA GLU A 600 7.98 -45.57 -14.64
C GLU A 600 7.89 -44.39 -13.65
N ALA A 601 8.75 -44.38 -12.62
CA ALA A 601 8.83 -43.28 -11.66
C ALA A 601 9.39 -42.02 -12.31
N ASP A 602 10.46 -42.16 -13.12
CA ASP A 602 11.02 -41.05 -13.89
C ASP A 602 10.02 -40.50 -14.93
N ALA A 603 9.33 -41.38 -15.63
CA ALA A 603 8.29 -40.95 -16.60
C ALA A 603 7.15 -40.18 -15.94
N LYS A 604 6.74 -40.60 -14.73
CA LYS A 604 5.74 -39.88 -13.93
C LYS A 604 6.26 -38.54 -13.45
N ALA A 605 7.54 -38.51 -12.98
CA ALA A 605 8.21 -37.28 -12.56
C ALA A 605 8.34 -36.29 -13.73
N ALA A 606 8.79 -36.75 -14.92
CA ALA A 606 8.90 -35.92 -16.11
C ALA A 606 7.57 -35.29 -16.54
N LYS A 607 6.46 -36.04 -16.51
CA LYS A 607 5.13 -35.49 -16.78
C LYS A 607 4.71 -34.42 -15.78
N LYS A 608 5.03 -34.63 -14.48
CA LYS A 608 4.75 -33.66 -13.41
C LYS A 608 5.60 -32.40 -13.60
N THR A 609 6.89 -32.54 -13.91
CA THR A 609 7.82 -31.43 -14.17
C THR A 609 7.35 -30.60 -15.36
N LEU A 610 7.00 -31.21 -16.47
CA LEU A 610 6.47 -30.52 -17.64
C LEU A 610 5.19 -29.74 -17.34
N ALA A 611 4.27 -30.32 -16.56
CA ALA A 611 3.04 -29.65 -16.18
C ALA A 611 3.29 -28.44 -15.25
N ALA A 612 4.25 -28.59 -14.32
CA ALA A 612 4.68 -27.49 -13.44
C ALA A 612 5.35 -26.38 -14.25
N ALA A 613 6.27 -26.70 -15.15
CA ALA A 613 6.95 -25.75 -16.01
C ALA A 613 5.94 -24.92 -16.86
N LYS A 614 4.98 -25.58 -17.49
CA LYS A 614 3.92 -24.88 -18.27
C LYS A 614 3.10 -23.92 -17.41
N LYS A 615 2.77 -24.31 -16.17
CA LYS A 615 2.02 -23.46 -15.24
C LYS A 615 2.86 -22.25 -14.79
N GLU A 616 4.13 -22.46 -14.52
CA GLU A 616 5.07 -21.45 -14.11
C GLU A 616 5.34 -20.45 -15.23
N LEU A 617 5.59 -20.91 -16.47
CA LEU A 617 5.73 -20.06 -17.64
C LEU A 617 4.56 -19.10 -17.83
N LYS A 618 3.32 -19.60 -17.68
CA LYS A 618 2.13 -18.75 -17.77
C LYS A 618 2.12 -17.65 -16.70
N SER A 619 2.56 -17.99 -15.49
CA SER A 619 2.65 -17.01 -14.38
C SER A 619 3.73 -15.98 -14.66
N ILE A 620 4.91 -16.42 -15.13
CA ILE A 620 6.03 -15.54 -15.50
C ILE A 620 5.60 -14.60 -16.62
N ALA A 621 5.04 -15.11 -17.71
CA ALA A 621 4.57 -14.31 -18.84
C ALA A 621 3.61 -13.21 -18.39
N THR A 622 2.61 -13.56 -17.57
CA THR A 622 1.62 -12.59 -17.08
C THR A 622 2.27 -11.50 -16.22
N LEU A 623 3.11 -11.88 -15.25
CA LEU A 623 3.72 -10.91 -14.35
C LEU A 623 4.76 -10.04 -15.07
N GLN A 624 5.61 -10.64 -15.89
CA GLN A 624 6.68 -9.89 -16.55
C GLN A 624 6.13 -8.97 -17.66
N THR A 625 5.07 -9.37 -18.36
CA THR A 625 4.38 -8.45 -19.29
C THR A 625 3.84 -7.21 -18.54
N ALA A 626 3.21 -7.39 -17.40
CA ALA A 626 2.71 -6.28 -16.58
C ALA A 626 3.86 -5.38 -16.09
N ARG A 627 4.99 -5.96 -15.69
CA ARG A 627 6.17 -5.21 -15.23
C ARG A 627 6.87 -4.44 -16.37
N LEU A 628 6.99 -5.05 -17.56
CA LEU A 628 7.55 -4.36 -18.73
C LEU A 628 6.63 -3.21 -19.18
N TYR A 629 5.31 -3.39 -19.08
CA TYR A 629 4.36 -2.30 -19.32
C TYR A 629 4.48 -1.18 -18.27
N GLU A 630 4.65 -1.53 -16.99
CA GLU A 630 4.93 -0.54 -15.94
C GLU A 630 6.25 0.18 -16.21
N ALA A 631 7.30 -0.55 -16.62
CA ALA A 631 8.58 0.04 -16.98
C ALA A 631 8.47 1.03 -18.15
N LEU A 632 7.65 0.74 -19.15
CA LEU A 632 7.30 1.68 -20.22
C LEU A 632 6.67 2.94 -19.64
N CYS A 633 5.58 2.79 -18.86
CA CYS A 633 4.83 3.93 -18.29
C CYS A 633 5.71 4.80 -17.36
N THR A 634 6.64 4.18 -16.62
CA THR A 634 7.51 4.86 -15.67
C THR A 634 8.82 5.36 -16.29
N GLU A 635 9.00 5.18 -17.61
CA GLU A 635 10.22 5.56 -18.35
C GLU A 635 11.49 4.96 -17.72
N ARG A 636 11.35 3.71 -17.19
CA ARG A 636 12.44 3.01 -16.54
C ARG A 636 13.51 2.59 -17.55
N THR A 637 14.77 2.78 -17.17
CA THR A 637 15.92 2.32 -17.95
C THR A 637 16.72 1.24 -17.19
N TRP A 638 17.50 0.47 -17.92
CA TRP A 638 18.48 -0.51 -17.43
C TRP A 638 19.85 -0.11 -17.92
N SER A 639 20.92 -0.50 -17.20
CA SER A 639 22.24 -0.54 -17.83
C SER A 639 22.26 -1.57 -18.95
N ALA A 640 23.08 -1.37 -19.98
CA ALA A 640 23.19 -2.35 -21.07
C ALA A 640 23.62 -3.72 -20.56
N GLU A 641 24.46 -3.76 -19.50
CA GLU A 641 24.91 -4.98 -18.84
C GLU A 641 23.75 -5.72 -18.15
N ASP A 642 22.93 -5.04 -17.35
CA ASP A 642 21.78 -5.64 -16.67
C ASP A 642 20.70 -6.07 -17.68
N TRP A 643 20.44 -5.26 -18.70
CA TRP A 643 19.54 -5.61 -19.78
C TRP A 643 20.00 -6.88 -20.51
N SER A 644 21.29 -6.96 -20.82
CA SER A 644 21.88 -8.14 -21.45
C SER A 644 21.80 -9.38 -20.54
N ALA A 645 22.17 -9.24 -19.27
CA ALA A 645 22.24 -10.37 -18.35
C ALA A 645 20.86 -10.93 -17.96
N TYR A 646 19.91 -10.06 -17.63
CA TYR A 646 18.64 -10.45 -17.01
C TYR A 646 17.45 -10.46 -17.95
N LEU A 647 17.49 -9.74 -19.09
CA LEU A 647 16.43 -9.72 -20.07
C LEU A 647 16.78 -10.61 -21.26
N THR A 648 17.87 -10.33 -21.98
CA THR A 648 18.20 -11.09 -23.20
C THR A 648 18.92 -12.39 -22.93
N GLY A 649 19.75 -12.43 -21.90
CA GLY A 649 20.45 -13.65 -21.47
C GLY A 649 19.56 -14.63 -20.70
N HIS A 650 18.38 -14.21 -20.23
CA HIS A 650 17.48 -15.09 -19.46
C HIS A 650 16.61 -15.94 -20.42
N PRO A 651 16.53 -17.28 -20.23
CA PRO A 651 15.91 -18.21 -21.19
C PRO A 651 14.41 -17.95 -21.45
N VAL A 652 13.68 -17.35 -20.52
CA VAL A 652 12.27 -17.01 -20.67
C VAL A 652 12.10 -15.55 -21.06
N MET A 653 12.84 -14.63 -20.41
CA MET A 653 12.69 -13.20 -20.63
C MET A 653 13.07 -12.79 -22.07
N ARG A 654 14.08 -13.42 -22.65
CA ARG A 654 14.47 -13.09 -24.04
C ARG A 654 13.30 -13.14 -25.00
N HIS A 655 12.40 -14.10 -24.87
CA HIS A 655 11.21 -14.20 -25.75
C HIS A 655 10.20 -13.06 -25.54
N LEU A 656 10.12 -12.49 -24.32
CA LEU A 656 9.35 -11.30 -24.08
C LEU A 656 10.07 -10.06 -24.65
N THR A 657 11.38 -9.99 -24.46
CA THR A 657 12.24 -8.89 -24.94
C THR A 657 12.21 -8.75 -26.46
N GLN A 658 12.19 -9.86 -27.18
CA GLN A 658 12.10 -9.93 -28.66
C GLN A 658 10.82 -9.33 -29.24
N ARG A 659 9.77 -9.21 -28.43
CA ARG A 659 8.45 -8.71 -28.82
C ARG A 659 8.27 -7.22 -28.54
N LEU A 660 9.37 -6.51 -28.22
CA LEU A 660 9.38 -5.08 -27.92
C LEU A 660 10.45 -4.39 -28.76
N VAL A 661 10.21 -3.12 -29.06
CA VAL A 661 11.20 -2.18 -29.57
C VAL A 661 11.81 -1.45 -28.37
N TRP A 662 13.12 -1.30 -28.40
CA TRP A 662 13.92 -0.73 -27.33
C TRP A 662 14.61 0.54 -27.78
N THR A 663 14.97 1.40 -26.83
CA THR A 663 15.80 2.59 -27.06
C THR A 663 17.11 2.42 -26.33
N ALA A 664 18.20 2.91 -26.88
CA ALA A 664 19.47 3.02 -26.17
C ALA A 664 19.99 4.44 -26.24
N THR A 665 20.48 4.92 -25.09
CA THR A 665 21.12 6.22 -24.94
C THR A 665 22.54 6.03 -24.47
N ALA A 666 23.50 6.62 -25.18
CA ALA A 666 24.92 6.58 -24.80
C ALA A 666 25.17 7.36 -23.49
N PRO A 667 26.29 7.11 -22.76
CA PRO A 667 26.58 7.77 -21.49
C PRO A 667 26.67 9.30 -21.56
N ASP A 668 27.02 9.83 -22.74
CA ASP A 668 27.10 11.27 -23.00
C ASP A 668 25.75 11.89 -23.38
N GLY A 669 24.71 11.07 -23.51
CA GLY A 669 23.36 11.51 -23.91
C GLY A 669 23.21 11.88 -25.38
N ALA A 670 24.21 11.57 -26.21
CA ALA A 670 24.34 12.16 -27.55
C ALA A 670 23.43 11.54 -28.62
N GLU A 671 22.97 10.28 -28.47
CA GLU A 671 22.17 9.65 -29.53
C GLU A 671 21.18 8.61 -29.00
N LEU A 672 19.90 8.78 -29.31
CA LEU A 672 18.86 7.79 -29.07
C LEU A 672 18.80 6.85 -30.28
N VAL A 673 19.20 5.59 -30.08
CA VAL A 673 19.09 4.53 -31.11
C VAL A 673 17.94 3.61 -30.73
N THR A 674 17.06 3.36 -31.71
CA THR A 674 15.99 2.35 -31.54
C THR A 674 16.40 1.02 -32.14
N PHE A 675 16.02 -0.07 -31.49
CA PHE A 675 16.41 -1.40 -31.93
C PHE A 675 15.47 -2.49 -31.44
N ARG A 676 15.56 -3.67 -32.04
CA ARG A 676 14.87 -4.90 -31.64
C ARG A 676 15.87 -6.07 -31.50
N LEU A 677 15.59 -6.98 -30.58
CA LEU A 677 16.33 -8.24 -30.40
C LEU A 677 15.78 -9.29 -31.39
N LEU A 678 16.65 -9.89 -32.19
CA LEU A 678 16.32 -10.99 -33.09
C LEU A 678 16.48 -12.36 -32.40
N ASP A 679 16.00 -13.41 -33.07
CA ASP A 679 16.02 -14.81 -32.56
C ASP A 679 17.44 -15.35 -32.37
N ASP A 680 18.39 -14.92 -33.18
CA ASP A 680 19.80 -15.30 -33.08
C ASP A 680 20.57 -14.52 -32.01
N GLY A 681 19.93 -13.50 -31.40
CA GLY A 681 20.52 -12.64 -30.37
C GLY A 681 21.17 -11.37 -30.90
N THR A 682 21.12 -11.11 -32.20
CA THR A 682 21.57 -9.84 -32.79
C THR A 682 20.56 -8.73 -32.53
N LEU A 683 21.03 -7.48 -32.46
CA LEU A 683 20.18 -6.31 -32.38
C LEU A 683 20.09 -5.64 -33.73
N THR A 684 18.92 -5.28 -34.15
CA THR A 684 18.68 -4.60 -35.42
C THR A 684 17.91 -3.30 -35.24
N ASN A 685 18.24 -2.28 -36.05
CA ASN A 685 17.44 -1.07 -36.15
C ASN A 685 16.23 -1.29 -37.09
N VAL A 686 15.50 -0.24 -37.40
CA VAL A 686 14.31 -0.28 -38.28
C VAL A 686 14.65 -0.58 -39.75
N ASP A 687 15.89 -0.32 -40.17
CA ASP A 687 16.41 -0.55 -41.53
C ASP A 687 17.13 -1.90 -41.68
N ASP A 688 17.01 -2.79 -40.67
CA ASP A 688 17.67 -4.10 -40.61
C ASP A 688 19.20 -4.05 -40.43
N ASP A 689 19.77 -2.90 -40.08
CA ASP A 689 21.20 -2.78 -39.78
C ASP A 689 21.52 -3.28 -38.36
N GLU A 690 22.67 -3.96 -38.20
CA GLU A 690 23.15 -4.43 -36.90
C GLU A 690 23.45 -3.26 -35.96
N VAL A 691 22.84 -3.26 -34.77
CA VAL A 691 23.09 -2.29 -33.71
C VAL A 691 24.02 -2.87 -32.66
N LYS A 692 25.02 -2.09 -32.27
CA LYS A 692 25.91 -2.39 -31.13
C LYS A 692 25.74 -1.35 -30.05
N LEU A 693 25.45 -1.80 -28.84
CA LEU A 693 25.32 -0.91 -27.69
C LEU A 693 26.70 -0.51 -27.16
N PRO A 694 27.03 0.79 -27.09
CA PRO A 694 28.26 1.24 -26.45
C PRO A 694 28.30 0.86 -24.98
N ASP A 695 29.51 0.64 -24.43
CA ASP A 695 29.69 0.40 -22.99
C ASP A 695 29.13 1.56 -22.18
N GLY A 696 28.41 1.24 -21.12
CA GLY A 696 27.77 2.22 -20.24
C GLY A 696 26.47 2.85 -20.78
N SER A 697 25.94 2.35 -21.90
CA SER A 697 24.65 2.78 -22.42
C SER A 697 23.51 2.41 -21.46
N THR A 698 22.44 3.21 -21.50
CA THR A 698 21.16 2.89 -20.85
C THR A 698 20.14 2.45 -21.89
N VAL A 699 19.36 1.42 -21.56
CA VAL A 699 18.33 0.82 -22.42
C VAL A 699 16.96 1.09 -21.84
N GLY A 700 16.04 1.61 -22.65
CA GLY A 700 14.64 1.86 -22.29
C GLY A 700 13.68 1.17 -23.26
N ILE A 701 12.38 1.27 -23.00
CA ILE A 701 11.34 0.74 -23.89
C ILE A 701 10.82 1.90 -24.76
N ALA A 702 10.77 1.70 -26.07
CA ALA A 702 10.31 2.70 -27.01
C ALA A 702 8.79 2.98 -26.90
N HIS A 703 8.38 4.24 -27.08
CA HIS A 703 6.98 4.67 -27.04
C HIS A 703 6.74 5.82 -28.04
N ASP A 704 5.48 5.97 -28.47
CA ASP A 704 5.04 7.07 -29.37
C ASP A 704 5.49 8.47 -28.87
N SER A 705 5.56 8.69 -27.56
CA SER A 705 5.94 9.99 -26.97
C SER A 705 7.43 10.29 -27.04
N ASN A 706 8.26 9.29 -27.29
CA ASN A 706 9.72 9.38 -27.21
C ASN A 706 10.38 9.36 -28.59
N LEU A 707 9.61 9.10 -29.65
CA LEU A 707 10.12 8.93 -31.01
C LEU A 707 9.48 9.91 -31.97
N PRO A 708 10.19 10.28 -33.04
CA PRO A 708 9.62 11.01 -34.17
C PRO A 708 8.49 10.20 -34.86
N PRO A 709 7.42 10.84 -35.36
CA PRO A 709 6.28 10.16 -35.99
C PRO A 709 6.63 9.28 -37.21
N ASP A 710 7.63 9.66 -37.95
CA ASP A 710 8.15 8.91 -39.11
C ASP A 710 8.84 7.62 -38.67
N GLU A 711 9.61 7.67 -37.60
CA GLU A 711 10.25 6.48 -37.01
C GLU A 711 9.22 5.53 -36.39
N VAL A 712 8.19 6.07 -35.72
CA VAL A 712 7.05 5.28 -35.22
C VAL A 712 6.36 4.53 -36.34
N THR A 713 6.14 5.20 -37.49
CA THR A 713 5.51 4.59 -38.65
C THR A 713 6.39 3.47 -39.24
N ALA A 714 7.69 3.72 -39.34
CA ALA A 714 8.65 2.72 -39.83
C ALA A 714 8.70 1.48 -38.93
N TRP A 715 8.66 1.65 -37.59
CA TRP A 715 8.61 0.54 -36.67
C TRP A 715 7.30 -0.25 -36.73
N LEU A 716 6.17 0.41 -36.99
CA LEU A 716 4.89 -0.29 -37.18
C LEU A 716 4.93 -1.16 -38.42
N GLU A 717 5.51 -0.69 -39.54
CA GLU A 717 5.70 -1.43 -40.78
C GLU A 717 6.69 -2.59 -40.54
N HIS A 718 7.84 -2.34 -39.93
CA HIS A 718 8.84 -3.37 -39.60
C HIS A 718 8.25 -4.50 -38.77
N LEU A 719 7.52 -4.19 -37.70
CA LEU A 719 6.88 -5.20 -36.84
C LEU A 719 5.84 -6.02 -37.58
N ALA A 720 5.10 -5.40 -38.54
CA ALA A 720 4.13 -6.09 -39.37
C ALA A 720 4.81 -7.02 -40.38
N ASP A 721 5.87 -6.58 -41.04
CA ASP A 721 6.64 -7.35 -42.05
C ASP A 721 7.28 -8.60 -41.42
N TYR A 722 7.74 -8.50 -40.18
CA TYR A 722 8.31 -9.63 -39.41
C TYR A 722 7.26 -10.44 -38.61
N GLU A 723 5.97 -10.16 -38.83
CA GLU A 723 4.87 -10.83 -38.11
C GLU A 723 5.06 -10.84 -36.56
N VAL A 724 5.71 -9.81 -36.01
CA VAL A 724 5.95 -9.72 -34.56
C VAL A 724 4.65 -9.36 -33.87
N SER A 725 4.20 -10.21 -32.94
CA SER A 725 3.08 -9.91 -32.05
C SER A 725 3.59 -9.18 -30.80
N PRO A 726 3.43 -7.85 -30.65
CA PRO A 726 3.93 -7.11 -29.50
C PRO A 726 3.33 -7.62 -28.18
N LEU A 727 4.07 -7.47 -27.08
CA LEU A 727 3.56 -7.80 -25.74
C LEU A 727 2.39 -6.91 -25.34
N PHE A 728 2.49 -5.65 -25.70
CA PHE A 728 1.50 -4.60 -25.55
C PHE A 728 1.74 -3.57 -26.67
N GLN A 729 0.75 -2.78 -26.93
CA GLN A 729 0.85 -1.76 -27.98
C GLN A 729 1.77 -0.64 -27.52
N GLN A 730 2.97 -0.51 -28.11
CA GLN A 730 3.92 0.57 -27.88
C GLN A 730 3.62 1.80 -28.73
N PHE A 731 3.11 1.57 -29.95
CA PHE A 731 2.96 2.56 -31.01
C PHE A 731 1.52 2.62 -31.54
N GLY A 732 1.15 3.77 -32.09
CA GLY A 732 -0.11 3.95 -32.80
C GLY A 732 -1.33 4.18 -31.93
N LYS A 733 -1.16 4.44 -30.63
CA LYS A 733 -2.26 4.85 -29.72
C LYS A 733 -2.57 6.35 -29.82
N GLY A 734 -1.61 7.14 -30.26
CA GLY A 734 -1.58 8.59 -30.12
C GLY A 734 -1.04 9.01 -28.75
N THR A 735 -0.53 10.22 -28.69
CA THR A 735 0.13 10.77 -27.51
C THR A 735 -0.66 11.91 -26.91
N TYR A 736 -0.74 11.96 -25.59
CA TYR A 736 -1.22 13.13 -24.88
C TYR A 736 -0.04 14.07 -24.63
N GLN A 737 -0.11 15.28 -25.20
CA GLN A 737 0.88 16.32 -24.95
C GLN A 737 0.33 17.27 -23.89
N LEU A 738 0.99 17.33 -22.73
CA LEU A 738 0.60 18.20 -21.64
C LEU A 738 0.92 19.66 -22.00
N PRO A 739 -0.10 20.55 -22.15
CA PRO A 739 0.13 21.97 -22.39
C PRO A 739 0.88 22.60 -21.21
N GLU A 740 1.78 23.56 -21.49
CA GLU A 740 2.60 24.22 -20.47
C GLU A 740 1.76 24.87 -19.35
N GLU A 741 0.64 25.49 -19.72
CA GLU A 741 -0.32 26.11 -18.79
C GLU A 741 -1.01 25.09 -17.86
N ARG A 742 -1.06 23.82 -18.24
CA ARG A 742 -1.65 22.75 -17.41
C ARG A 742 -0.67 22.00 -16.52
N ARG A 743 0.63 22.31 -16.57
CA ARG A 743 1.64 21.59 -15.77
C ARG A 743 1.40 21.67 -14.25
N SER A 744 0.84 22.77 -13.79
CA SER A 744 0.48 22.97 -12.38
C SER A 744 -0.90 22.41 -12.01
N ALA A 745 -1.70 22.00 -12.98
CA ALA A 745 -3.02 21.40 -12.74
C ALA A 745 -2.91 20.03 -12.07
N LEU A 746 -3.98 19.63 -11.39
CA LEU A 746 -4.09 18.35 -10.68
C LEU A 746 -4.95 17.33 -11.43
N ALA A 747 -5.70 17.76 -12.46
CA ALA A 747 -6.68 16.93 -13.15
C ALA A 747 -6.67 17.16 -14.66
N ILE A 748 -7.01 16.10 -15.40
CA ILE A 748 -7.36 16.14 -16.83
C ILE A 748 -8.86 15.89 -16.94
N GLU A 749 -9.61 16.84 -17.50
CA GLU A 749 -11.08 16.78 -17.63
C GLU A 749 -11.54 16.60 -19.08
N ASP A 750 -10.67 16.11 -19.97
CA ASP A 750 -10.93 16.01 -21.42
C ASP A 750 -12.14 15.13 -21.76
N PHE A 751 -12.52 14.21 -20.88
CA PHE A 751 -13.66 13.30 -21.04
C PHE A 751 -14.79 13.55 -20.04
N LYS A 752 -14.78 14.70 -19.37
CA LYS A 752 -15.84 15.07 -18.41
C LYS A 752 -17.20 15.12 -19.10
N GLY A 753 -18.20 14.51 -18.46
CA GLY A 753 -19.56 14.43 -19.01
C GLY A 753 -19.76 13.36 -20.09
N HIS A 754 -18.77 12.51 -20.37
CA HIS A 754 -18.97 11.34 -21.23
C HIS A 754 -19.77 10.27 -20.48
N MET A 755 -20.96 9.94 -21.02
CA MET A 755 -21.91 9.01 -20.42
C MET A 755 -21.63 7.57 -20.81
N LEU A 756 -21.67 6.67 -19.83
CA LEU A 756 -21.53 5.23 -20.05
C LEU A 756 -22.23 4.42 -18.93
N GLN A 757 -22.46 3.12 -19.21
CA GLN A 757 -23.01 2.19 -18.22
C GLN A 757 -21.91 1.73 -17.23
N THR A 758 -22.23 1.65 -15.95
CA THR A 758 -21.27 1.25 -14.90
C THR A 758 -20.63 -0.11 -15.14
N TYR A 759 -21.36 -1.09 -15.73
CA TYR A 759 -20.75 -2.40 -16.04
C TYR A 759 -19.77 -2.32 -17.22
N ALA A 760 -19.99 -1.43 -18.20
CA ALA A 760 -19.03 -1.16 -19.27
C ALA A 760 -17.78 -0.48 -18.70
N LEU A 761 -17.94 0.54 -17.86
CA LEU A 761 -16.85 1.20 -17.13
C LEU A 761 -16.01 0.17 -16.36
N ARG A 762 -16.64 -0.60 -15.49
CA ARG A 762 -15.97 -1.64 -14.70
C ARG A 762 -15.22 -2.65 -15.60
N GLY A 763 -15.90 -3.13 -16.64
CA GLY A 763 -15.35 -4.13 -17.55
C GLY A 763 -14.09 -3.63 -18.26
N ARG A 764 -14.11 -2.41 -18.76
CA ARG A 764 -12.97 -1.80 -19.45
C ARG A 764 -11.87 -1.41 -18.44
N ALA A 765 -12.19 -0.72 -17.35
CA ALA A 765 -11.23 -0.32 -16.34
C ALA A 765 -10.47 -1.52 -15.76
N THR A 766 -11.17 -2.62 -15.45
CA THR A 766 -10.53 -3.85 -14.96
C THR A 766 -9.58 -4.47 -15.99
N LYS A 767 -9.94 -4.47 -17.27
CA LYS A 767 -9.05 -4.97 -18.36
C LYS A 767 -7.78 -4.10 -18.52
N LEU A 768 -7.88 -2.81 -18.23
CA LEU A 768 -6.78 -1.86 -18.26
C LEU A 768 -5.95 -1.85 -16.96
N GLY A 769 -6.29 -2.71 -15.99
CA GLY A 769 -5.54 -2.86 -14.75
C GLY A 769 -5.99 -1.94 -13.61
N TYR A 770 -7.09 -1.21 -13.77
CA TYR A 770 -7.67 -0.43 -12.70
C TYR A 770 -8.47 -1.32 -11.74
N VAL A 771 -8.41 -0.99 -10.48
CA VAL A 771 -9.21 -1.58 -9.40
C VAL A 771 -10.17 -0.53 -8.86
N ARG A 772 -11.30 -0.98 -8.35
CA ARG A 772 -12.28 -0.11 -7.72
C ARG A 772 -11.66 0.62 -6.53
N GLY A 773 -11.93 1.91 -6.40
CA GLY A 773 -11.56 2.73 -5.25
C GLY A 773 -12.28 2.33 -3.96
N PRO A 774 -11.95 2.96 -2.84
CA PRO A 774 -12.61 2.72 -1.56
C PRO A 774 -14.10 3.09 -1.64
N ALA A 775 -14.92 2.38 -0.88
CA ALA A 775 -16.30 2.79 -0.69
C ALA A 775 -16.37 3.84 0.42
N GLU A 776 -17.16 4.87 0.19
CA GLU A 776 -17.50 5.91 1.16
C GLU A 776 -18.75 5.56 1.97
N ASP A 777 -19.16 6.45 2.86
CA ASP A 777 -20.38 6.30 3.66
C ASP A 777 -21.60 6.04 2.77
N GLY A 778 -22.41 5.05 3.16
CA GLY A 778 -23.55 4.60 2.37
C GLY A 778 -23.21 3.56 1.29
N GLY A 779 -21.95 3.17 1.12
CA GLY A 779 -21.52 2.13 0.19
C GLY A 779 -21.33 2.62 -1.25
N PHE A 780 -21.24 3.94 -1.47
CA PHE A 780 -20.89 4.52 -2.76
C PHE A 780 -19.37 4.52 -2.98
N PHE A 781 -18.94 4.43 -4.25
CA PHE A 781 -17.57 4.67 -4.69
C PHE A 781 -17.60 5.50 -5.98
N TYR A 782 -16.56 6.33 -6.17
CA TYR A 782 -16.53 7.35 -7.21
C TYR A 782 -15.31 7.26 -8.12
N GLU A 783 -14.48 6.22 -7.97
CA GLU A 783 -13.21 6.18 -8.65
C GLU A 783 -12.72 4.75 -8.96
N TYR A 784 -11.91 4.65 -10.02
CA TYR A 784 -11.08 3.48 -10.32
C TYR A 784 -9.61 3.88 -10.27
N ARG A 785 -8.77 3.06 -9.64
CA ARG A 785 -7.37 3.35 -9.30
C ARG A 785 -6.40 2.36 -9.94
N LYS A 786 -5.28 2.86 -10.49
CA LYS A 786 -4.19 2.05 -11.03
C LYS A 786 -2.87 2.51 -10.41
N LEU A 787 -2.25 1.64 -9.62
CA LEU A 787 -0.99 1.93 -8.93
C LEU A 787 0.21 1.59 -9.85
N PHE A 788 1.20 2.48 -9.86
CA PHE A 788 2.52 2.31 -10.46
C PHE A 788 3.57 2.27 -9.35
N PRO A 789 3.87 1.08 -8.79
CA PRO A 789 4.65 0.92 -7.57
C PRO A 789 6.05 1.50 -7.66
N THR A 790 6.70 1.42 -8.81
CA THR A 790 8.07 1.91 -9.04
C THR A 790 8.21 3.40 -8.73
N LEU A 791 7.18 4.21 -9.01
CA LEU A 791 7.15 5.65 -8.75
C LEU A 791 6.34 6.03 -7.51
N GLY A 792 5.59 5.08 -6.93
CA GLY A 792 4.61 5.36 -5.88
C GLY A 792 3.49 6.29 -6.37
N ILE A 793 3.17 6.27 -7.68
CA ILE A 793 2.12 7.06 -8.30
C ILE A 793 0.88 6.19 -8.51
N THR A 794 -0.29 6.74 -8.21
CA THR A 794 -1.59 6.14 -8.50
C THR A 794 -2.35 7.03 -9.47
N ALA A 795 -2.73 6.51 -10.63
CA ALA A 795 -3.67 7.15 -11.53
C ALA A 795 -5.10 6.83 -11.10
N ILE A 796 -5.97 7.83 -11.10
CA ILE A 796 -7.34 7.77 -10.62
C ILE A 796 -8.27 8.30 -11.70
N ILE A 797 -9.24 7.47 -12.09
CA ILE A 797 -10.32 7.86 -13.01
C ILE A 797 -11.55 8.11 -12.15
N GLY A 798 -11.96 9.36 -12.07
CA GLY A 798 -13.16 9.84 -11.39
C GLY A 798 -14.41 9.65 -12.25
N PHE A 799 -15.54 9.36 -11.60
CA PHE A 799 -16.86 9.25 -12.23
C PHE A 799 -17.96 9.56 -11.20
N THR A 800 -19.19 9.79 -11.63
CA THR A 800 -20.33 10.22 -10.79
C THR A 800 -20.80 9.18 -9.76
N GLY A 801 -20.15 8.04 -9.69
CA GLY A 801 -20.29 7.07 -8.60
C GLY A 801 -21.25 5.91 -8.85
N ASN A 802 -21.06 4.83 -8.07
CA ASN A 802 -21.95 3.68 -8.04
C ASN A 802 -22.07 3.12 -6.61
N LEU A 803 -23.18 2.46 -6.33
CA LEU A 803 -23.50 1.84 -5.04
C LEU A 803 -22.89 0.43 -4.93
N LEU A 804 -22.67 -0.03 -3.71
CA LEU A 804 -22.36 -1.43 -3.41
C LEU A 804 -23.54 -2.14 -2.75
N PRO A 805 -23.99 -3.29 -3.28
CA PRO A 805 -23.51 -4.00 -4.48
C PRO A 805 -23.75 -3.22 -5.77
N GLU A 806 -22.81 -3.33 -6.74
CA GLU A 806 -22.83 -2.54 -7.96
C GLU A 806 -24.11 -2.78 -8.79
N GLU A 807 -24.73 -1.70 -9.23
CA GLU A 807 -25.86 -1.69 -10.14
C GLU A 807 -25.44 -1.20 -11.52
N ASN A 808 -26.11 -1.71 -12.59
CA ASN A 808 -25.86 -1.19 -13.92
C ASN A 808 -26.72 0.06 -14.15
N ARG A 809 -26.07 1.24 -14.08
CA ARG A 809 -26.72 2.55 -14.24
C ARG A 809 -25.90 3.43 -15.15
N ASP A 810 -26.52 4.51 -15.64
CA ASP A 810 -25.81 5.56 -16.34
C ASP A 810 -24.96 6.38 -15.37
N VAL A 811 -23.72 6.61 -15.75
CA VAL A 811 -22.75 7.45 -15.03
C VAL A 811 -21.97 8.29 -16.02
N ALA A 812 -21.42 9.39 -15.56
CA ALA A 812 -20.52 10.24 -16.34
C ALA A 812 -19.08 10.11 -15.84
N LEU A 813 -18.12 10.19 -16.75
CA LEU A 813 -16.72 10.40 -16.40
C LEU A 813 -16.55 11.84 -15.90
N GLU A 814 -15.64 12.01 -14.92
CA GLU A 814 -15.33 13.34 -14.35
C GLU A 814 -13.90 13.74 -14.73
N ASP A 815 -12.90 13.09 -14.16
CA ASP A 815 -11.52 13.49 -14.32
C ASP A 815 -10.54 12.31 -14.32
N LEU A 816 -9.29 12.60 -14.71
CA LEU A 816 -8.13 11.77 -14.48
C LEU A 816 -7.17 12.54 -13.58
N THR A 817 -6.93 12.02 -12.39
CA THR A 817 -6.05 12.62 -11.39
C THR A 817 -4.93 11.67 -10.99
N PHE A 818 -3.92 12.20 -10.31
CA PHE A 818 -2.79 11.43 -9.85
C PHE A 818 -2.50 11.70 -8.38
N GLU A 819 -2.16 10.66 -7.64
CA GLU A 819 -1.68 10.73 -6.27
C GLU A 819 -0.27 10.16 -6.19
N ARG A 820 0.56 10.75 -5.34
CA ARG A 820 1.91 10.27 -5.05
C ARG A 820 2.05 9.94 -3.58
N GLN A 821 2.73 8.85 -3.27
CA GLN A 821 3.12 8.53 -1.90
C GLN A 821 4.30 9.43 -1.48
N ALA A 822 4.07 10.29 -0.50
CA ALA A 822 5.12 11.13 0.08
C ALA A 822 6.09 10.28 0.92
N PRO A 823 7.32 10.75 1.17
CA PRO A 823 8.29 10.06 2.04
C PRO A 823 7.76 9.79 3.46
N THR A 824 6.79 10.57 3.90
CA THR A 824 6.07 10.38 5.18
C THR A 824 5.08 9.21 5.18
N GLY A 825 4.89 8.55 4.03
CA GLY A 825 3.87 7.51 3.82
C GLY A 825 2.46 8.06 3.56
N GLN A 826 2.28 9.37 3.54
CA GLN A 826 1.02 10.00 3.17
C GLN A 826 0.85 10.04 1.65
N THR A 827 -0.39 9.90 1.20
CA THR A 827 -0.76 10.09 -0.20
C THR A 827 -1.14 11.55 -0.41
N VAL A 828 -0.49 12.19 -1.38
CA VAL A 828 -0.73 13.60 -1.75
C VAL A 828 -1.07 13.70 -3.24
N PRO A 829 -1.90 14.65 -3.66
CA PRO A 829 -2.14 14.91 -5.08
C PRO A 829 -0.83 15.25 -5.80
N ALA A 830 -0.65 14.72 -7.00
CA ALA A 830 0.48 15.05 -7.86
C ALA A 830 0.06 16.02 -8.95
N ARG A 831 0.91 17.01 -9.23
CA ARG A 831 0.71 17.92 -10.39
C ARG A 831 0.96 17.15 -11.67
N LEU A 832 0.23 17.48 -12.74
CA LEU A 832 0.39 16.83 -14.04
C LEU A 832 1.83 16.94 -14.57
N GLY A 833 2.50 18.07 -14.33
CA GLY A 833 3.89 18.28 -14.74
C GLY A 833 4.92 17.43 -13.97
N ASP A 834 4.52 16.79 -12.86
CA ASP A 834 5.38 15.89 -12.06
C ASP A 834 5.17 14.41 -12.41
N VAL A 835 4.25 14.10 -13.34
CA VAL A 835 3.97 12.75 -13.83
C VAL A 835 4.76 12.49 -15.10
N PRO A 836 5.42 11.33 -15.26
CA PRO A 836 6.13 10.97 -16.49
C PRO A 836 5.26 11.10 -17.76
N THR A 837 5.84 11.55 -18.84
CA THR A 837 5.11 11.85 -20.09
C THR A 837 4.42 10.62 -20.68
N VAL A 838 5.10 9.47 -20.67
CA VAL A 838 4.53 8.21 -21.13
C VAL A 838 3.37 7.78 -20.23
N LEU A 839 3.51 7.91 -18.91
CA LEU A 839 2.45 7.57 -17.96
C LEU A 839 1.20 8.42 -18.16
N LEU A 840 1.36 9.73 -18.37
CA LEU A 840 0.26 10.64 -18.71
C LEU A 840 -0.43 10.20 -19.97
N SER A 841 0.34 9.92 -21.03
CA SER A 841 -0.19 9.52 -22.35
C SER A 841 -0.93 8.19 -22.27
N GLU A 842 -0.39 7.18 -21.60
CA GLU A 842 -1.01 5.87 -21.42
C GLU A 842 -2.30 5.94 -20.61
N THR A 843 -2.31 6.67 -19.50
CA THR A 843 -3.51 6.79 -18.64
C THR A 843 -4.59 7.66 -19.27
N TRP A 844 -4.21 8.69 -20.03
CA TRP A 844 -5.15 9.46 -20.86
C TRP A 844 -5.78 8.58 -21.93
N ASN A 845 -4.98 7.73 -22.61
CA ASN A 845 -5.47 6.74 -23.57
C ASN A 845 -6.38 5.70 -22.90
N ASP A 846 -6.06 5.26 -21.67
CA ASP A 846 -6.93 4.37 -20.90
C ASP A 846 -8.31 5.02 -20.68
N MET A 847 -8.36 6.30 -20.28
CA MET A 847 -9.61 7.03 -20.07
C MET A 847 -10.36 7.24 -21.39
N ARG A 848 -9.65 7.55 -22.49
CA ARG A 848 -10.23 7.66 -23.83
C ARG A 848 -10.89 6.34 -24.26
N LEU A 849 -10.22 5.20 -24.07
CA LEU A 849 -10.78 3.88 -24.36
C LEU A 849 -12.01 3.56 -23.51
N ILE A 850 -12.05 4.00 -22.26
CA ILE A 850 -13.23 3.88 -21.40
C ILE A 850 -14.37 4.74 -21.94
N ALA A 851 -14.10 5.99 -22.30
CA ALA A 851 -15.09 6.91 -22.85
C ALA A 851 -15.74 6.37 -24.14
N THR A 852 -14.99 5.62 -24.98
CA THR A 852 -15.53 5.00 -26.20
C THR A 852 -16.49 3.83 -25.96
N GLU A 853 -16.58 3.28 -24.74
CA GLU A 853 -17.57 2.26 -24.39
C GLU A 853 -18.98 2.84 -24.15
N GLY A 854 -19.12 4.15 -24.14
CA GLY A 854 -20.36 4.88 -23.83
C GLY A 854 -20.97 5.59 -25.03
N ALA A 855 -21.93 6.47 -24.72
CA ALA A 855 -22.66 7.26 -25.71
C ALA A 855 -21.92 8.56 -26.12
N GLY A 856 -20.79 8.88 -25.49
CA GLY A 856 -20.05 10.12 -25.67
C GLY A 856 -20.49 11.22 -24.71
N TYR A 857 -20.09 12.46 -25.03
CA TYR A 857 -20.43 13.65 -24.23
C TYR A 857 -21.92 13.96 -24.27
N ASP A 858 -22.51 14.24 -23.10
CA ASP A 858 -23.89 14.66 -22.94
C ASP A 858 -23.91 16.01 -22.18
N SER A 859 -24.52 17.06 -22.75
CA SER A 859 -24.62 18.37 -22.12
C SER A 859 -25.41 18.34 -20.80
N ASP A 860 -26.32 17.37 -20.64
CA ASP A 860 -27.22 17.25 -19.50
C ASP A 860 -26.76 16.14 -18.53
N TRP A 861 -25.48 15.76 -18.61
CA TRP A 861 -24.92 14.67 -17.83
C TRP A 861 -25.11 14.84 -16.31
N GLU A 862 -25.06 16.08 -15.79
CA GLU A 862 -25.28 16.34 -14.36
C GLU A 862 -26.70 15.96 -13.91
N GLU A 863 -27.70 16.15 -14.77
CA GLU A 863 -29.08 15.77 -14.46
C GLU A 863 -29.34 14.26 -14.61
N ARG A 864 -28.55 13.59 -15.46
CA ARG A 864 -28.78 12.19 -15.83
C ARG A 864 -27.94 11.20 -15.01
N ALA A 865 -26.79 11.64 -14.52
CA ALA A 865 -25.85 10.78 -13.83
C ALA A 865 -26.01 10.76 -12.28
N TYR A 866 -26.78 11.69 -11.72
CA TYR A 866 -27.03 11.79 -10.27
C TYR A 866 -28.40 11.35 -9.82
#